data_bc4b71302ad15a327055b8e0bad0ee9d
#
_entry.id   bc4b71302ad15a327055b8e0bad0ee9d
#
_cell.length_a   1.000
_cell.length_b   1.000
_cell.length_c   1.000
_cell.angle_alpha   90.00
_cell.angle_beta   90.00
_cell.angle_gamma   90.00
#
_symmetry.space_group_name_H-M   'P 1'
#
loop_
_entity.id
_entity.type
_entity.pdbx_description
1 polymer ?
#
loop_
_entity_poly.entity_id
_entity_poly.type
_entity_poly.pdbx_seq_one_letter_code
_entity_poly.pdbx_strand_id
1 'polypeptide(L)'
;MSVIDTIEFFQVLYPEDTEGHTYLWTMPDKRTQMFSCAAHADIAQAAQKASDAGKDVYFSVGVSERLFRAHERAKSADIVAIPALWVDIDIAGDSHAAKALPPDYAAARALLPEMLDPSLIVHSGHGIHAYYAFRELLDTRTDAERHTAEDLLRRLQGAVRARAAENGWHVDSVPDLCRVLRVPGTLNRKGGDAVPCIVSEYSEGLRYNAEDFDILPPVEAVSKTERTETFERRTTDGDAQLMVANCTFLQHFQQNYKTLPEPIWKAACTNLMRGVGGEEIILPLVKEWLGAKFNEDDTRKKLAHYLNECTPQTCTHIQTDLGFKGCADCPGIKSPCAWSLGKVPQAIAKLRQIALPNAENTLNEETIGALALVKKENSLEYARFKERCKGNVNLNDLQREVKRAQAAQTGLSVLEGGALAPGQRLGDVTTRTFVPDTPLDLAIPANFSYGADGVYEVRMTEIGQVQRLAAGTPVIISEKQYNIDTQTEKVQLSFRYYDHWVHTVCKRSEIFSARGIIALTDRGLNTSSESAKYLVKYLQALEAANQNIPLVHAVSKIGWRPYGLREFVIPSSSKYRVDMDDDGELSAAFTSCGTLAAWQEAAQEIRKYVFARFVLAAAFATPLLRICKNRNFMIYFWGTSGGGKTAAQRFALTVWGNPTRLMKSFYGTTNGLERAAEYSNDFPLVINERQVMMGNNKQEALESLVYMLEGGHGKVRASKSGIRKTATWRTIAMASGEEPLSKESSIQGVKTRLVELNTYPVLPEETAKLVYTIDEEQHGTAGRAFIERLLQDAGTEYAEILAARQALIERLRADYPEHFEPHIDNVSTVAIADMLASMWLFGETPEAAQQGAYDMAAVIMAELPTRREISDTQRAWEFIEAWLASNWQHFSNDIGYESRAKLSPEYGFIRDGYYNIYPMYLRAALDGTGFASNKFLKEFAEGGLICSSPEKDKRRFTKRVSYNGTKIHVVQIPQGMEALL
;
A
#
# COMPACT_ATOMS: atom_id res chain seq x y z
N MET A 1 -27.11 -5.09 28.66
CA MET A 1 -26.85 -6.40 28.04
C MET A 1 -25.86 -6.18 26.92
N SER A 2 -24.94 -7.09 26.67
CA SER A 2 -24.02 -7.02 25.52
C SER A 2 -24.80 -7.16 24.22
N VAL A 3 -24.39 -6.47 23.18
CA VAL A 3 -24.99 -6.55 21.82
C VAL A 3 -24.73 -7.92 21.20
N ILE A 4 -23.52 -8.46 21.43
CA ILE A 4 -23.10 -9.81 21.06
C ILE A 4 -22.41 -10.46 22.27
N ASP A 5 -22.33 -11.81 22.28
CA ASP A 5 -21.66 -12.54 23.35
C ASP A 5 -20.12 -12.63 23.17
N THR A 6 -19.45 -13.26 24.11
CA THR A 6 -17.97 -13.38 24.07
C THR A 6 -17.49 -14.29 22.92
N ILE A 7 -18.25 -15.30 22.56
CA ILE A 7 -17.93 -16.20 21.45
C ILE A 7 -18.03 -15.45 20.13
N GLU A 8 -19.14 -14.77 19.89
CA GLU A 8 -19.37 -13.94 18.72
C GLU A 8 -18.31 -12.83 18.59
N PHE A 9 -17.90 -12.22 19.70
CA PHE A 9 -16.81 -11.25 19.73
C PHE A 9 -15.51 -11.83 19.16
N PHE A 10 -15.11 -13.04 19.58
CA PHE A 10 -13.91 -13.68 19.07
C PHE A 10 -14.06 -14.16 17.63
N GLN A 11 -15.25 -14.57 17.19
CA GLN A 11 -15.55 -14.90 15.79
C GLN A 11 -15.41 -13.70 14.86
N VAL A 12 -15.76 -12.51 15.35
CA VAL A 12 -15.57 -11.27 14.58
C VAL A 12 -14.09 -10.95 14.42
N LEU A 13 -13.27 -11.11 15.46
CA LEU A 13 -11.83 -10.82 15.40
C LEU A 13 -11.05 -11.92 14.67
N TYR A 14 -11.34 -13.17 14.96
CA TYR A 14 -10.63 -14.33 14.42
C TYR A 14 -11.63 -15.21 13.65
N PRO A 15 -11.76 -15.08 12.32
CA PRO A 15 -12.53 -16.02 11.50
C PRO A 15 -12.14 -17.49 11.76
N GLU A 16 -13.04 -18.43 11.46
CA GLU A 16 -12.86 -19.86 11.76
C GLU A 16 -11.60 -20.49 11.12
N ASP A 17 -11.15 -19.90 9.99
CA ASP A 17 -9.95 -20.30 9.25
C ASP A 17 -8.67 -19.60 9.72
N THR A 18 -8.71 -18.82 10.80
CA THR A 18 -7.53 -18.13 11.32
C THR A 18 -6.51 -19.14 11.87
N GLU A 19 -5.38 -19.25 11.17
CA GLU A 19 -4.23 -20.02 11.63
C GLU A 19 -3.45 -19.26 12.72
N GLY A 20 -2.85 -20.00 13.67
CA GLY A 20 -2.05 -19.42 14.75
C GLY A 20 -2.79 -19.37 16.09
N HIS A 21 -2.19 -18.64 17.02
CA HIS A 21 -2.61 -18.67 18.43
C HIS A 21 -2.79 -17.25 18.98
N THR A 22 -3.78 -17.10 19.87
CA THR A 22 -3.92 -15.99 20.81
C THR A 22 -3.75 -16.49 22.23
N TYR A 23 -3.71 -15.60 23.20
CA TYR A 23 -3.63 -16.00 24.60
C TYR A 23 -4.47 -15.09 25.50
N LEU A 24 -4.95 -15.69 26.60
CA LEU A 24 -5.48 -14.97 27.74
C LEU A 24 -4.35 -14.62 28.71
N TRP A 25 -4.39 -13.40 29.21
CA TRP A 25 -3.49 -12.90 30.26
C TRP A 25 -4.30 -12.49 31.49
N THR A 26 -4.00 -13.08 32.65
CA THR A 26 -4.76 -12.82 33.86
C THR A 26 -3.93 -12.02 34.89
N MET A 27 -4.61 -11.15 35.64
CA MET A 27 -4.06 -10.39 36.75
C MET A 27 -4.81 -10.71 38.03
N PRO A 28 -4.17 -10.70 39.23
CA PRO A 28 -2.78 -10.25 39.51
C PRO A 28 -1.71 -11.35 39.31
N ASP A 29 -2.08 -12.58 38.99
CA ASP A 29 -1.18 -13.75 38.94
C ASP A 29 -0.26 -13.75 37.72
N LYS A 30 -0.45 -12.83 36.77
CA LYS A 30 0.36 -12.66 35.57
C LYS A 30 0.54 -13.94 34.77
N ARG A 31 -0.57 -14.67 34.56
CA ARG A 31 -0.56 -15.97 33.90
C ARG A 31 -1.02 -15.88 32.45
N THR A 32 -0.28 -16.54 31.57
CA THR A 32 -0.61 -16.73 30.17
C THR A 32 -1.25 -18.11 29.97
N GLN A 33 -2.32 -18.16 29.18
CA GLN A 33 -2.94 -19.40 28.70
C GLN A 33 -3.17 -19.26 27.18
N MET A 34 -2.55 -20.16 26.40
CA MET A 34 -2.60 -20.15 24.94
C MET A 34 -3.82 -20.90 24.41
N PHE A 35 -4.33 -20.40 23.27
CA PHE A 35 -5.43 -21.01 22.52
C PHE A 35 -5.17 -20.88 21.01
N SER A 36 -5.70 -21.83 20.22
CA SER A 36 -5.86 -21.59 18.79
C SER A 36 -6.83 -20.44 18.58
N CYS A 37 -6.58 -19.56 17.60
CA CYS A 37 -7.48 -18.46 17.28
C CYS A 37 -8.90 -18.94 16.93
N ALA A 38 -9.03 -20.09 16.31
CA ALA A 38 -10.32 -20.71 15.95
C ALA A 38 -11.07 -21.33 17.15
N ALA A 39 -10.45 -21.44 18.33
CA ALA A 39 -11.07 -22.09 19.52
C ALA A 39 -11.93 -21.10 20.33
N HIS A 40 -12.86 -20.38 19.69
CA HIS A 40 -13.62 -19.28 20.29
C HIS A 40 -14.37 -19.66 21.58
N ALA A 41 -15.00 -20.83 21.58
CA ALA A 41 -15.74 -21.33 22.74
C ALA A 41 -14.81 -21.63 23.94
N ASP A 42 -13.63 -22.22 23.69
CA ASP A 42 -12.65 -22.53 24.74
C ASP A 42 -12.06 -21.24 25.32
N ILE A 43 -11.78 -20.24 24.47
CA ILE A 43 -11.30 -18.92 24.90
C ILE A 43 -12.34 -18.25 25.80
N ALA A 44 -13.61 -18.19 25.35
CA ALA A 44 -14.69 -17.59 26.11
C ALA A 44 -14.94 -18.30 27.47
N GLN A 45 -14.95 -19.63 27.47
CA GLN A 45 -15.13 -20.40 28.69
C GLN A 45 -13.96 -20.21 29.70
N ALA A 46 -12.73 -20.17 29.18
CA ALA A 46 -11.55 -19.94 30.05
C ALA A 46 -11.54 -18.51 30.61
N ALA A 47 -11.94 -17.52 29.81
CA ALA A 47 -12.07 -16.13 30.25
C ALA A 47 -13.12 -15.97 31.35
N GLN A 48 -14.30 -16.59 31.16
CA GLN A 48 -15.38 -16.56 32.15
C GLN A 48 -14.91 -17.23 33.44
N LYS A 49 -14.33 -18.42 33.36
CA LYS A 49 -13.80 -19.15 34.53
C LYS A 49 -12.75 -18.36 35.31
N ALA A 50 -11.86 -17.66 34.62
CA ALA A 50 -10.85 -16.80 35.24
C ALA A 50 -11.50 -15.57 35.90
N SER A 51 -12.50 -14.95 35.24
CA SER A 51 -13.26 -13.83 35.80
C SER A 51 -14.05 -14.24 37.05
N ASP A 52 -14.71 -15.42 37.07
CA ASP A 52 -15.44 -15.95 38.20
C ASP A 52 -14.50 -16.31 39.39
N ALA A 53 -13.24 -16.64 39.07
CA ALA A 53 -12.19 -16.84 40.07
C ALA A 53 -11.60 -15.50 40.60
N GLY A 54 -12.21 -14.36 40.30
CA GLY A 54 -11.83 -13.04 40.81
C GLY A 54 -10.66 -12.38 40.10
N LYS A 55 -10.30 -12.81 38.88
CA LYS A 55 -9.18 -12.25 38.12
C LYS A 55 -9.65 -11.25 37.08
N ASP A 56 -8.80 -10.26 36.81
CA ASP A 56 -8.92 -9.45 35.61
C ASP A 56 -8.39 -10.23 34.43
N VAL A 57 -9.15 -10.25 33.30
CA VAL A 57 -8.86 -11.08 32.15
C VAL A 57 -8.64 -10.19 30.89
N TYR A 58 -7.53 -10.44 30.22
CA TYR A 58 -7.14 -9.78 28.99
C TYR A 58 -6.86 -10.84 27.93
N PHE A 59 -6.94 -10.46 26.65
CA PHE A 59 -6.53 -11.29 25.51
C PHE A 59 -5.51 -10.54 24.64
N SER A 60 -4.64 -11.27 23.95
CA SER A 60 -3.76 -10.71 22.92
C SER A 60 -4.57 -10.40 21.67
N VAL A 61 -4.52 -9.15 21.17
CA VAL A 61 -5.19 -8.82 19.92
C VAL A 61 -4.44 -9.43 18.74
N GLY A 62 -3.11 -9.43 18.78
CA GLY A 62 -2.27 -10.01 17.71
C GLY A 62 -2.21 -11.54 17.78
N VAL A 63 -2.05 -12.15 16.62
CA VAL A 63 -1.87 -13.59 16.40
C VAL A 63 -0.39 -13.95 16.45
N SER A 64 -0.04 -15.06 17.07
CA SER A 64 1.33 -15.60 17.14
C SER A 64 1.38 -17.05 16.68
N GLU A 65 2.44 -17.43 15.98
CA GLU A 65 2.76 -18.85 15.71
C GLU A 65 3.53 -19.50 16.87
N ARG A 66 4.13 -18.67 17.73
CA ARG A 66 4.89 -19.11 18.88
C ARG A 66 3.98 -19.36 20.09
N LEU A 67 4.22 -20.46 20.80
CA LEU A 67 3.57 -20.75 22.08
C LEU A 67 4.38 -20.14 23.24
N PHE A 68 3.71 -19.39 24.12
CA PHE A 68 4.31 -18.74 25.26
C PHE A 68 4.17 -19.60 26.54
N ARG A 69 5.16 -19.47 27.44
CA ARG A 69 5.11 -20.10 28.76
C ARG A 69 4.11 -19.41 29.68
N ALA A 70 3.80 -20.04 30.82
CA ALA A 70 2.74 -19.63 31.75
C ALA A 70 2.81 -18.18 32.29
N HIS A 71 3.96 -17.52 32.24
CA HIS A 71 4.16 -16.15 32.71
C HIS A 71 4.88 -15.26 31.68
N GLU A 72 4.86 -15.67 30.39
CA GLU A 72 5.49 -14.97 29.28
C GLU A 72 4.43 -14.25 28.46
N ARG A 73 4.75 -13.04 27.98
CA ARG A 73 3.91 -12.27 27.05
C ARG A 73 4.63 -12.12 25.72
N ALA A 74 3.84 -12.02 24.64
CA ALA A 74 4.36 -11.71 23.30
C ALA A 74 5.10 -10.37 23.28
N LYS A 75 6.11 -10.27 22.43
CA LYS A 75 6.72 -9.02 21.96
C LYS A 75 6.19 -8.72 20.55
N SER A 76 6.32 -7.48 20.06
CA SER A 76 5.88 -7.13 18.70
C SER A 76 6.46 -8.05 17.64
N ALA A 77 7.70 -8.51 17.81
CA ALA A 77 8.34 -9.47 16.88
C ALA A 77 7.75 -10.89 16.91
N ASP A 78 7.00 -11.26 17.94
CA ASP A 78 6.32 -12.57 18.05
C ASP A 78 4.93 -12.55 17.36
N ILE A 79 4.43 -11.38 16.97
CA ILE A 79 3.13 -11.21 16.30
C ILE A 79 3.33 -11.35 14.80
N VAL A 80 2.59 -12.29 14.20
CA VAL A 80 2.66 -12.61 12.77
C VAL A 80 1.51 -12.03 11.97
N ALA A 81 0.38 -11.70 12.63
CA ALA A 81 -0.75 -11.02 12.01
C ALA A 81 -1.61 -10.28 13.05
N ILE A 82 -2.36 -9.27 12.62
CA ILE A 82 -3.36 -8.58 13.45
C ILE A 82 -4.75 -8.63 12.78
N PRO A 83 -5.83 -8.93 13.57
CA PRO A 83 -7.19 -9.05 13.05
C PRO A 83 -7.90 -7.70 12.89
N ALA A 84 -7.42 -6.67 13.57
CA ALA A 84 -8.03 -5.34 13.62
C ALA A 84 -7.00 -4.28 13.98
N LEU A 85 -7.28 -3.01 13.67
CA LEU A 85 -6.73 -1.88 14.40
C LEU A 85 -7.61 -1.57 15.62
N TRP A 86 -7.01 -0.98 16.65
CA TRP A 86 -7.74 -0.69 17.90
C TRP A 86 -7.36 0.65 18.53
N VAL A 87 -8.27 1.17 19.31
CA VAL A 87 -8.08 2.35 20.16
C VAL A 87 -8.56 2.00 21.56
N ASP A 88 -7.81 2.42 22.58
CA ASP A 88 -8.11 2.29 24.00
C ASP A 88 -8.26 3.70 24.58
N ILE A 89 -9.46 4.07 25.03
CA ILE A 89 -9.79 5.41 25.53
C ILE A 89 -10.34 5.26 26.93
N ASP A 90 -9.55 5.70 27.93
CA ASP A 90 -9.99 5.78 29.31
C ASP A 90 -10.98 6.95 29.52
N ILE A 91 -11.92 6.81 30.44
CA ILE A 91 -12.84 7.86 30.89
C ILE A 91 -12.50 8.32 32.32
N ALA A 92 -12.94 9.55 32.65
CA ALA A 92 -12.74 10.12 33.98
C ALA A 92 -13.49 9.30 35.06
N GLY A 93 -12.80 9.03 36.19
CA GLY A 93 -13.36 8.27 37.30
C GLY A 93 -12.31 8.08 38.39
N ASP A 94 -12.73 7.49 39.55
CA ASP A 94 -11.87 7.32 40.74
C ASP A 94 -10.59 6.54 40.48
N SER A 95 -10.58 5.69 39.45
CA SER A 95 -9.39 4.92 39.04
C SER A 95 -8.35 5.71 38.22
N HIS A 96 -8.65 6.96 37.81
CA HIS A 96 -7.84 7.76 36.89
C HIS A 96 -7.74 9.26 37.30
N ALA A 97 -7.74 9.59 38.57
CA ALA A 97 -7.88 10.95 39.14
C ALA A 97 -6.80 11.97 38.71
N ALA A 98 -5.74 11.57 38.01
CA ALA A 98 -4.58 12.44 37.69
C ALA A 98 -4.51 12.94 36.23
N LYS A 99 -5.41 12.57 35.33
CA LYS A 99 -5.37 12.96 33.91
C LYS A 99 -6.68 13.66 33.51
N ALA A 100 -6.62 14.66 32.64
CA ALA A 100 -7.79 15.19 31.95
C ALA A 100 -8.28 14.18 30.91
N LEU A 101 -9.33 13.45 31.22
CA LEU A 101 -9.90 12.36 30.40
C LEU A 101 -11.31 12.75 29.94
N PRO A 102 -11.87 12.12 28.88
CA PRO A 102 -13.28 12.24 28.52
C PRO A 102 -14.18 11.96 29.72
N PRO A 103 -15.25 12.78 29.95
CA PRO A 103 -16.07 12.66 31.15
C PRO A 103 -16.93 11.40 31.20
N ASP A 104 -17.31 10.86 30.05
CA ASP A 104 -18.21 9.70 29.92
C ASP A 104 -18.00 8.92 28.63
N TYR A 105 -18.75 7.84 28.46
CA TYR A 105 -18.70 6.97 27.29
C TYR A 105 -19.08 7.70 25.99
N ALA A 106 -20.04 8.64 26.03
CA ALA A 106 -20.47 9.37 24.85
C ALA A 106 -19.37 10.32 24.35
N ALA A 107 -18.70 11.01 25.28
CA ALA A 107 -17.55 11.84 24.98
C ALA A 107 -16.38 11.03 24.44
N ALA A 108 -16.08 9.86 25.01
CA ALA A 108 -15.06 8.95 24.48
C ALA A 108 -15.40 8.44 23.07
N ARG A 109 -16.66 8.06 22.82
CA ARG A 109 -17.16 7.64 21.51
C ARG A 109 -17.01 8.73 20.45
N ALA A 110 -17.28 9.98 20.81
CA ALA A 110 -17.20 11.14 19.92
C ALA A 110 -15.74 11.45 19.46
N LEU A 111 -14.74 10.90 20.13
CA LEU A 111 -13.33 11.04 19.70
C LEU A 111 -12.95 10.14 18.53
N LEU A 112 -13.73 9.10 18.25
CA LEU A 112 -13.46 8.21 17.12
C LEU A 112 -13.62 8.95 15.78
N PRO A 113 -12.85 8.61 14.74
CA PRO A 113 -12.93 9.27 13.43
C PRO A 113 -14.32 9.13 12.81
N GLU A 114 -14.94 10.23 12.41
CA GLU A 114 -16.31 10.25 11.81
C GLU A 114 -16.40 9.52 10.47
N MET A 115 -15.28 9.39 9.76
CA MET A 115 -15.23 8.77 8.44
C MET A 115 -14.97 7.25 8.48
N LEU A 116 -14.74 6.70 9.66
CA LEU A 116 -14.44 5.28 9.89
C LEU A 116 -15.24 4.84 11.12
N ASP A 117 -16.35 4.15 10.91
CA ASP A 117 -17.10 3.56 12.02
C ASP A 117 -16.39 2.31 12.56
N PRO A 118 -16.32 2.12 13.88
CA PRO A 118 -15.75 0.90 14.44
C PRO A 118 -16.59 -0.33 14.11
N SER A 119 -15.95 -1.45 13.85
CA SER A 119 -16.62 -2.75 13.71
C SER A 119 -17.24 -3.20 15.04
N LEU A 120 -16.53 -2.92 16.14
CA LEU A 120 -16.91 -3.26 17.50
C LEU A 120 -16.52 -2.14 18.48
N ILE A 121 -17.37 -1.85 19.45
CA ILE A 121 -17.01 -1.09 20.66
C ILE A 121 -17.29 -1.92 21.89
N VAL A 122 -16.30 -2.00 22.77
CA VAL A 122 -16.37 -2.67 24.08
C VAL A 122 -16.28 -1.60 25.16
N HIS A 123 -17.27 -1.55 26.05
CA HIS A 123 -17.14 -0.82 27.30
C HIS A 123 -16.27 -1.66 28.27
N SER A 124 -15.06 -1.20 28.53
CA SER A 124 -14.07 -1.92 29.33
C SER A 124 -14.25 -1.78 30.84
N GLY A 125 -15.34 -1.14 31.26
CA GLY A 125 -15.66 -0.79 32.65
C GLY A 125 -15.19 0.62 33.08
N HIS A 126 -14.07 1.08 32.58
CA HIS A 126 -13.52 2.44 32.85
C HIS A 126 -13.12 3.19 31.57
N GLY A 127 -13.60 2.78 30.41
CA GLY A 127 -13.32 3.35 29.11
C GLY A 127 -13.91 2.52 27.99
N ILE A 128 -13.49 2.80 26.75
CA ILE A 128 -13.91 2.07 25.56
C ILE A 128 -12.71 1.49 24.83
N HIS A 129 -12.88 0.28 24.27
CA HIS A 129 -11.99 -0.25 23.23
C HIS A 129 -12.78 -0.27 21.92
N ALA A 130 -12.33 0.47 20.92
CA ALA A 130 -12.90 0.44 19.58
C ALA A 130 -12.02 -0.40 18.65
N TYR A 131 -12.62 -1.34 17.91
CA TYR A 131 -11.94 -2.22 16.98
C TYR A 131 -12.41 -1.97 15.56
N TYR A 132 -11.47 -1.94 14.64
CA TYR A 132 -11.69 -1.83 13.20
C TYR A 132 -11.19 -3.12 12.56
N ALA A 133 -12.08 -4.11 12.45
CA ALA A 133 -11.75 -5.45 12.00
C ALA A 133 -11.37 -5.48 10.52
N PHE A 134 -10.32 -6.19 10.17
CA PHE A 134 -9.89 -6.39 8.80
C PHE A 134 -10.72 -7.46 8.09
N ARG A 135 -10.82 -7.38 6.75
CA ARG A 135 -11.42 -8.42 5.90
C ARG A 135 -10.55 -9.67 5.88
N GLU A 136 -9.25 -9.49 5.81
CA GLU A 136 -8.20 -10.50 5.95
C GLU A 136 -7.24 -10.01 7.01
N LEU A 137 -6.69 -10.91 7.82
CA LEU A 137 -5.73 -10.52 8.85
C LEU A 137 -4.55 -9.79 8.19
N LEU A 138 -4.14 -8.67 8.78
CA LEU A 138 -2.99 -7.92 8.29
C LEU A 138 -1.69 -8.63 8.72
N ASP A 139 -0.92 -9.10 7.74
CA ASP A 139 0.35 -9.80 7.98
C ASP A 139 1.41 -8.85 8.59
N THR A 140 2.22 -9.39 9.53
CA THR A 140 3.28 -8.67 10.22
C THR A 140 4.56 -9.50 10.36
N ARG A 141 4.75 -10.52 9.51
CA ARG A 141 5.89 -11.45 9.55
C ARG A 141 7.21 -10.77 9.24
N THR A 142 7.23 -9.88 8.26
CA THR A 142 8.42 -9.11 7.89
C THR A 142 8.49 -7.79 8.64
N ASP A 143 9.69 -7.21 8.76
CA ASP A 143 9.86 -5.90 9.39
C ASP A 143 9.10 -4.79 8.63
N ALA A 144 9.03 -4.86 7.30
CA ALA A 144 8.29 -3.90 6.48
C ALA A 144 6.77 -3.97 6.74
N GLU A 145 6.18 -5.17 6.80
CA GLU A 145 4.76 -5.38 7.12
C GLU A 145 4.46 -4.94 8.56
N ARG A 146 5.35 -5.25 9.50
CA ARG A 146 5.24 -4.81 10.89
C ARG A 146 5.23 -3.30 11.01
N HIS A 147 6.13 -2.61 10.32
CA HIS A 147 6.14 -1.15 10.28
C HIS A 147 4.88 -0.57 9.63
N THR A 148 4.35 -1.21 8.60
CA THR A 148 3.07 -0.80 7.98
C THR A 148 1.92 -0.91 8.98
N ALA A 149 1.80 -2.03 9.69
CA ALA A 149 0.77 -2.25 10.70
C ALA A 149 0.88 -1.25 11.87
N GLU A 150 2.11 -1.00 12.36
CA GLU A 150 2.37 0.00 13.40
C GLU A 150 2.05 1.43 12.94
N ASP A 151 2.31 1.76 11.66
CA ASP A 151 1.98 3.07 11.10
C ASP A 151 0.47 3.29 11.00
N LEU A 152 -0.27 2.29 10.51
CA LEU A 152 -1.74 2.34 10.46
C LEU A 152 -2.34 2.51 11.86
N LEU A 153 -1.84 1.75 12.84
CA LEU A 153 -2.29 1.87 14.23
C LEU A 153 -1.94 3.25 14.80
N ARG A 154 -0.77 3.78 14.47
CA ARG A 154 -0.33 5.13 14.88
C ARG A 154 -1.20 6.22 14.26
N ARG A 155 -1.61 6.09 12.99
CA ARG A 155 -2.51 7.04 12.31
C ARG A 155 -3.89 7.06 12.96
N LEU A 156 -4.46 5.88 13.24
CA LEU A 156 -5.75 5.77 13.90
C LEU A 156 -5.73 6.39 15.31
N GLN A 157 -4.77 6.00 16.14
CA GLN A 157 -4.61 6.52 17.51
C GLN A 157 -4.25 8.01 17.49
N GLY A 158 -3.48 8.47 16.50
CA GLY A 158 -3.11 9.87 16.31
C GLY A 158 -4.31 10.75 15.98
N ALA A 159 -5.24 10.28 15.16
CA ALA A 159 -6.47 10.99 14.84
C ALA A 159 -7.35 11.17 16.09
N VAL A 160 -7.47 10.11 16.91
CA VAL A 160 -8.21 10.17 18.19
C VAL A 160 -7.54 11.14 19.18
N ARG A 161 -6.21 11.12 19.28
CA ARG A 161 -5.46 12.07 20.15
C ARG A 161 -5.61 13.51 19.72
N ALA A 162 -5.63 13.78 18.42
CA ALA A 162 -5.82 15.15 17.91
C ALA A 162 -7.18 15.69 18.36
N ARG A 163 -8.25 14.90 18.21
CA ARG A 163 -9.62 15.27 18.65
C ARG A 163 -9.72 15.39 20.18
N ALA A 164 -9.03 14.53 20.92
CA ALA A 164 -8.96 14.63 22.38
C ALA A 164 -8.27 15.92 22.82
N ALA A 165 -7.17 16.31 22.16
CA ALA A 165 -6.44 17.52 22.46
C ALA A 165 -7.26 18.80 22.23
N GLU A 166 -8.16 18.83 21.23
CA GLU A 166 -9.11 19.93 20.98
C GLU A 166 -10.05 20.17 22.16
N ASN A 167 -10.36 19.11 22.91
CA ASN A 167 -11.19 19.16 24.12
C ASN A 167 -10.34 19.26 25.40
N GLY A 168 -9.03 19.38 25.30
CA GLY A 168 -8.14 19.40 26.45
C GLY A 168 -7.97 18.05 27.16
N TRP A 169 -8.39 16.93 26.52
CA TRP A 169 -8.32 15.59 27.09
C TRP A 169 -7.06 14.86 26.64
N HIS A 170 -6.62 13.91 27.47
CA HIS A 170 -5.48 13.06 27.20
C HIS A 170 -5.94 11.64 26.82
N VAL A 171 -5.44 11.12 25.71
CA VAL A 171 -5.61 9.74 25.27
C VAL A 171 -4.23 9.13 25.06
N ASP A 172 -3.98 7.97 25.67
CA ASP A 172 -2.74 7.23 25.48
C ASP A 172 -2.65 6.69 24.05
N SER A 173 -1.48 6.82 23.43
CA SER A 173 -1.21 6.23 22.10
C SER A 173 0.01 5.32 22.22
N VAL A 174 -0.23 4.03 22.14
CA VAL A 174 0.83 3.01 22.15
C VAL A 174 0.58 2.09 20.95
N PRO A 175 1.23 2.34 19.81
CA PRO A 175 1.11 1.52 18.61
C PRO A 175 1.92 0.22 18.76
N ASP A 176 1.55 -0.61 19.73
CA ASP A 176 2.23 -1.84 20.14
C ASP A 176 1.40 -3.04 19.69
N LEU A 177 1.88 -3.81 18.71
CA LEU A 177 1.17 -4.93 18.11
C LEU A 177 0.92 -6.09 19.09
N CYS A 178 1.70 -6.19 20.18
CA CYS A 178 1.52 -7.20 21.23
C CYS A 178 0.59 -6.74 22.37
N ARG A 179 -0.29 -5.76 22.09
CA ARG A 179 -1.24 -5.23 23.08
C ARG A 179 -2.18 -6.30 23.56
N VAL A 180 -2.45 -6.29 24.88
CA VAL A 180 -3.54 -7.06 25.49
C VAL A 180 -4.67 -6.12 25.89
N LEU A 181 -5.90 -6.50 25.56
CA LEU A 181 -7.12 -5.75 25.85
C LEU A 181 -8.09 -6.62 26.64
N ARG A 182 -9.04 -6.01 27.35
CA ARG A 182 -9.99 -6.74 28.19
C ARG A 182 -10.96 -7.58 27.38
N VAL A 183 -11.26 -8.75 27.89
CA VAL A 183 -12.22 -9.67 27.26
C VAL A 183 -13.65 -9.25 27.62
N PRO A 184 -14.54 -9.02 26.65
CA PRO A 184 -15.97 -8.83 26.91
C PRO A 184 -16.57 -10.06 27.60
N GLY A 185 -17.60 -9.86 28.43
CA GLY A 185 -18.21 -10.93 29.24
C GLY A 185 -17.53 -11.13 30.60
N THR A 186 -16.37 -10.46 30.85
CA THR A 186 -15.65 -10.54 32.14
C THR A 186 -15.84 -9.28 32.98
N LEU A 187 -15.35 -9.30 34.22
CA LEU A 187 -15.42 -8.17 35.13
C LEU A 187 -14.09 -7.44 35.24
N ASN A 188 -14.14 -6.09 35.10
CA ASN A 188 -13.02 -5.19 35.39
C ASN A 188 -13.03 -4.83 36.90
N ARG A 189 -11.98 -5.15 37.62
CA ARG A 189 -11.82 -4.92 39.05
C ARG A 189 -10.81 -3.82 39.42
N LYS A 190 -10.33 -3.10 38.39
CA LYS A 190 -9.47 -1.94 38.58
C LYS A 190 -10.27 -0.81 39.25
N GLY A 191 -9.82 -0.31 40.40
CA GLY A 191 -10.53 0.77 41.15
C GLY A 191 -11.42 0.29 42.31
N GLY A 192 -11.54 -1.02 42.56
CA GLY A 192 -12.24 -1.55 43.74
C GLY A 192 -13.60 -2.21 43.45
N ASP A 193 -14.46 -1.55 42.67
CA ASP A 193 -15.74 -2.12 42.25
C ASP A 193 -15.60 -2.97 40.96
N ALA A 194 -16.30 -4.10 40.94
CA ALA A 194 -16.30 -5.01 39.80
C ALA A 194 -17.31 -4.52 38.73
N VAL A 195 -16.82 -3.93 37.65
CA VAL A 195 -17.63 -3.38 36.56
C VAL A 195 -17.63 -4.35 35.36
N PRO A 196 -18.80 -4.67 34.75
CA PRO A 196 -18.83 -5.58 33.61
C PRO A 196 -18.17 -4.97 32.37
N CYS A 197 -17.40 -5.80 31.67
CA CYS A 197 -16.87 -5.52 30.36
C CYS A 197 -17.85 -6.07 29.31
N ILE A 198 -18.43 -5.23 28.46
CA ILE A 198 -19.48 -5.63 27.52
C ILE A 198 -19.26 -5.06 26.13
N VAL A 199 -19.66 -5.78 25.08
CA VAL A 199 -19.77 -5.22 23.74
C VAL A 199 -21.00 -4.31 23.71
N SER A 200 -20.77 -3.03 23.43
CA SER A 200 -21.84 -2.00 23.42
C SER A 200 -22.34 -1.66 22.01
N GLU A 201 -21.45 -1.78 21.02
CA GLU A 201 -21.78 -1.56 19.62
C GLU A 201 -21.15 -2.69 18.78
N TYR A 202 -21.90 -3.17 17.78
CA TYR A 202 -21.46 -4.10 16.77
C TYR A 202 -22.07 -3.73 15.42
N SER A 203 -21.22 -3.45 14.44
CA SER A 203 -21.61 -3.15 13.06
C SER A 203 -21.43 -4.44 12.24
N GLU A 204 -22.49 -5.20 12.06
CA GLU A 204 -22.47 -6.49 11.37
C GLU A 204 -21.91 -6.34 9.94
N GLY A 205 -20.92 -7.19 9.60
CA GLY A 205 -20.29 -7.22 8.29
C GLY A 205 -19.35 -6.04 7.98
N LEU A 206 -19.20 -5.05 8.86
CA LEU A 206 -18.28 -3.95 8.66
C LEU A 206 -16.85 -4.39 8.91
N ARG A 207 -16.07 -4.46 7.81
CA ARG A 207 -14.65 -4.85 7.82
C ARG A 207 -13.85 -3.98 6.85
N TYR A 208 -12.59 -3.81 7.15
CA TYR A 208 -11.67 -2.89 6.50
C TYR A 208 -10.53 -3.61 5.78
N ASN A 209 -9.98 -2.97 4.76
CA ASN A 209 -8.64 -3.27 4.23
C ASN A 209 -7.65 -2.26 4.81
N ALA A 210 -6.35 -2.55 4.74
CA ALA A 210 -5.30 -1.65 5.23
C ALA A 210 -5.38 -0.25 4.59
N GLU A 211 -5.71 -0.19 3.31
CA GLU A 211 -5.80 1.05 2.52
C GLU A 211 -7.00 1.94 2.91
N ASP A 212 -8.01 1.40 3.56
CA ASP A 212 -9.15 2.19 4.03
C ASP A 212 -8.73 3.22 5.11
N PHE A 213 -7.61 2.96 5.78
CA PHE A 213 -7.02 3.85 6.78
C PHE A 213 -6.11 4.94 6.19
N ASP A 214 -5.84 4.94 4.89
CA ASP A 214 -5.09 6.02 4.22
C ASP A 214 -5.84 7.36 4.24
N ILE A 215 -7.13 7.33 4.54
CA ILE A 215 -7.95 8.51 4.80
C ILE A 215 -7.49 9.27 6.06
N LEU A 216 -6.87 8.57 7.01
CA LEU A 216 -6.34 9.18 8.23
C LEU A 216 -5.03 9.92 7.91
N PRO A 217 -4.84 11.15 8.45
CA PRO A 217 -3.60 11.87 8.22
C PRO A 217 -2.43 11.01 8.71
N PRO A 218 -1.32 10.95 7.95
CA PRO A 218 -0.09 10.42 8.51
C PRO A 218 0.18 11.26 9.77
N VAL A 219 0.28 10.61 10.90
CA VAL A 219 0.83 11.26 12.08
C VAL A 219 2.22 11.62 11.65
N GLU A 220 2.52 12.95 11.57
CA GLU A 220 3.90 13.34 11.61
C GLU A 220 4.45 12.58 12.81
N ALA A 221 5.30 11.61 12.54
CA ALA A 221 6.18 11.16 13.57
C ALA A 221 6.76 12.48 14.06
N VAL A 222 6.34 12.97 15.24
CA VAL A 222 7.25 13.70 16.07
C VAL A 222 8.43 12.78 16.01
N SER A 223 9.37 13.12 15.18
CA SER A 223 10.57 12.37 15.04
C SER A 223 11.00 12.24 16.49
N LYS A 224 10.76 11.09 17.09
CA LYS A 224 11.83 10.52 17.85
C LYS A 224 12.91 10.57 16.79
N THR A 225 13.59 11.74 16.75
CA THR A 225 14.85 11.96 16.09
C THR A 225 15.49 10.62 16.21
N GLU A 226 15.61 9.92 15.11
CA GLU A 226 16.16 8.59 15.02
C GLU A 226 17.00 8.24 16.23
N ARG A 227 16.33 7.73 17.25
CA ARG A 227 16.91 6.87 18.25
C ARG A 227 16.84 5.43 17.74
N THR A 228 17.01 5.29 16.44
CA THR A 228 17.65 4.18 15.76
C THR A 228 19.05 4.60 15.28
N GLU A 229 19.70 5.48 15.95
CA GLU A 229 21.00 5.06 16.38
C GLU A 229 20.67 3.92 17.34
N THR A 230 20.83 2.68 16.91
CA THR A 230 21.33 1.63 17.75
C THR A 230 22.08 2.36 18.83
N PHE A 231 21.52 2.34 20.03
CA PHE A 231 22.31 2.64 21.20
C PHE A 231 23.36 1.51 21.23
N GLU A 232 24.26 1.52 20.27
CA GLU A 232 25.60 1.07 20.54
C GLU A 232 25.90 1.74 21.85
N ARG A 233 26.05 0.94 22.87
CA ARG A 233 26.47 1.31 24.19
C ARG A 233 27.58 2.37 24.07
N ARG A 234 27.22 3.65 23.85
CA ARG A 234 28.12 4.78 24.04
C ARG A 234 28.23 4.95 25.53
N THR A 235 28.80 3.92 26.09
CA THR A 235 29.39 3.94 27.38
C THR A 235 30.49 4.95 27.29
N THR A 236 30.38 6.05 28.05
CA THR A 236 31.56 6.60 28.70
C THR A 236 32.48 7.50 27.86
N ASP A 237 31.95 8.23 26.90
CA ASP A 237 32.73 9.37 26.34
C ASP A 237 32.66 10.62 27.21
N GLY A 238 31.81 10.62 28.22
CA GLY A 238 31.68 11.72 29.19
C GLY A 238 32.61 11.55 30.37
N ASP A 239 32.87 12.64 31.07
CA ASP A 239 33.64 12.72 32.33
C ASP A 239 32.68 12.96 33.49
N ALA A 240 32.51 11.99 34.37
CA ALA A 240 31.62 12.07 35.53
C ALA A 240 32.10 13.13 36.57
N GLN A 241 33.38 13.38 36.68
CA GLN A 241 33.92 14.42 37.53
C GLN A 241 33.51 15.82 37.02
N LEU A 242 33.54 16.01 35.68
CA LEU A 242 33.06 17.24 35.06
C LEU A 242 31.56 17.46 35.29
N MET A 243 30.76 16.37 35.26
CA MET A 243 29.33 16.44 35.60
C MET A 243 29.11 16.93 37.03
N VAL A 244 29.82 16.32 37.99
CA VAL A 244 29.72 16.73 39.41
C VAL A 244 30.21 18.16 39.64
N ALA A 245 31.34 18.54 39.04
CA ALA A 245 31.89 19.87 39.20
C ALA A 245 30.96 21.01 38.75
N ASN A 246 30.08 20.76 37.79
CA ASN A 246 29.19 21.76 37.18
C ASN A 246 27.68 21.57 37.49
N CYS A 247 27.28 20.51 38.15
CA CYS A 247 25.87 20.22 38.46
C CYS A 247 25.57 20.26 39.96
N THR A 248 24.84 21.25 40.41
CA THR A 248 24.45 21.45 41.84
C THR A 248 23.65 20.27 42.37
N PHE A 249 22.85 19.59 41.52
CA PHE A 249 22.13 18.39 41.94
C PHE A 249 23.08 17.23 42.25
N LEU A 250 24.08 16.98 41.42
CA LEU A 250 25.07 15.93 41.63
C LEU A 250 25.98 16.23 42.81
N GLN A 251 26.32 17.50 43.06
CA GLN A 251 27.04 17.96 44.27
C GLN A 251 26.20 17.70 45.52
N HIS A 252 24.90 18.05 45.46
CA HIS A 252 23.98 17.78 46.58
C HIS A 252 23.85 16.29 46.83
N PHE A 253 23.77 15.48 45.77
CA PHE A 253 23.75 14.01 45.90
C PHE A 253 25.01 13.51 46.61
N GLN A 254 26.21 13.96 46.24
CA GLN A 254 27.47 13.55 46.83
C GLN A 254 27.60 13.95 48.32
N GLN A 255 27.03 15.07 48.69
CA GLN A 255 27.11 15.58 50.07
C GLN A 255 26.07 14.95 51.00
N ASN A 256 24.89 14.53 50.47
CA ASN A 256 23.73 14.15 51.28
C ASN A 256 23.26 12.72 51.04
N TYR A 257 24.01 11.88 50.31
CA TYR A 257 23.60 10.54 49.81
C TYR A 257 22.99 9.62 50.90
N LYS A 258 23.38 9.72 52.16
CA LYS A 258 22.87 8.86 53.27
C LYS A 258 21.40 9.12 53.62
N THR A 259 20.87 10.31 53.32
CA THR A 259 19.51 10.74 53.67
C THR A 259 18.57 10.85 52.50
N LEU A 260 19.09 10.72 51.29
CA LEU A 260 18.31 10.88 50.07
C LEU A 260 17.46 9.63 49.75
N PRO A 261 16.19 9.81 49.32
CA PRO A 261 15.33 8.72 48.93
C PRO A 261 15.76 8.06 47.59
N GLU A 262 15.32 6.81 47.36
CA GLU A 262 15.72 6.00 46.22
C GLU A 262 15.50 6.68 44.85
N PRO A 263 14.41 7.44 44.57
CA PRO A 263 14.23 8.11 43.28
C PRO A 263 15.32 9.15 42.98
N ILE A 264 15.84 9.83 43.97
CA ILE A 264 16.96 10.78 43.81
C ILE A 264 18.28 10.02 43.55
N TRP A 265 18.51 8.89 44.22
CA TRP A 265 19.62 7.99 43.94
C TRP A 265 19.58 7.52 42.47
N LYS A 266 18.43 7.06 42.00
CA LYS A 266 18.24 6.65 40.63
C LYS A 266 18.54 7.78 39.66
N ALA A 267 18.05 9.00 39.95
CA ALA A 267 18.28 10.16 39.09
C ALA A 267 19.76 10.52 39.00
N ALA A 268 20.50 10.46 40.12
CA ALA A 268 21.93 10.72 40.13
C ALA A 268 22.73 9.61 39.43
N CYS A 269 22.46 8.33 39.74
CA CYS A 269 23.18 7.20 39.16
C CYS A 269 22.97 7.08 37.64
N THR A 270 21.74 7.25 37.15
CA THR A 270 21.46 7.19 35.69
C THR A 270 22.18 8.28 34.90
N ASN A 271 22.49 9.39 35.49
CA ASN A 271 23.28 10.45 34.89
C ASN A 271 24.78 10.21 35.01
N LEU A 272 25.31 9.89 36.20
CA LEU A 272 26.73 9.63 36.44
C LEU A 272 27.29 8.46 35.65
N MET A 273 26.52 7.38 35.53
CA MET A 273 26.91 6.22 34.73
C MET A 273 27.06 6.49 33.23
N ARG A 274 26.74 7.69 32.76
CA ARG A 274 26.99 8.16 31.37
C ARG A 274 28.37 8.75 31.19
N GLY A 275 29.22 8.81 32.23
CA GLY A 275 30.57 9.31 32.17
C GLY A 275 31.60 8.34 32.73
N VAL A 276 32.80 8.37 32.16
CA VAL A 276 33.98 7.72 32.72
C VAL A 276 34.19 8.21 34.18
N GLY A 277 34.46 7.27 35.10
CA GLY A 277 34.57 7.56 36.51
C GLY A 277 33.24 7.64 37.27
N GLY A 278 32.09 7.33 36.60
CA GLY A 278 30.79 7.37 37.29
C GLY A 278 30.65 6.28 38.35
N GLU A 279 31.12 5.08 38.07
CA GLU A 279 31.14 3.97 39.00
C GLU A 279 32.08 4.21 40.16
N GLU A 280 33.27 4.78 39.92
CA GLU A 280 34.26 5.17 40.90
C GLU A 280 33.74 6.25 41.88
N ILE A 281 32.82 7.10 41.45
CA ILE A 281 32.12 8.04 42.33
C ILE A 281 31.06 7.37 43.16
N ILE A 282 30.25 6.47 42.58
CA ILE A 282 29.08 5.91 43.25
C ILE A 282 29.41 4.77 44.21
N LEU A 283 30.32 3.87 43.86
CA LEU A 283 30.63 2.68 44.68
C LEU A 283 31.11 3.04 46.12
N PRO A 284 32.00 3.99 46.33
CA PRO A 284 32.40 4.37 47.67
C PRO A 284 31.24 4.91 48.49
N LEU A 285 30.31 5.67 47.90
CA LEU A 285 29.15 6.24 48.58
C LEU A 285 28.17 5.13 49.03
N VAL A 286 27.93 4.15 48.15
CA VAL A 286 27.08 2.99 48.48
C VAL A 286 27.71 2.13 49.52
N LYS A 287 29.03 1.89 49.48
CA LYS A 287 29.80 1.12 50.47
C LYS A 287 29.74 1.76 51.85
N GLU A 288 29.93 3.05 51.92
CA GLU A 288 29.84 3.80 53.16
C GLU A 288 28.41 3.86 53.71
N TRP A 289 27.38 3.96 52.81
CA TRP A 289 25.98 4.02 53.23
C TRP A 289 25.47 2.69 53.75
N LEU A 290 25.80 1.56 53.10
CA LEU A 290 25.30 0.23 53.45
C LEU A 290 26.16 -0.47 54.52
N GLY A 291 27.39 -0.05 54.72
CA GLY A 291 28.32 -0.63 55.71
C GLY A 291 28.44 -2.13 55.54
N ALA A 292 28.15 -2.92 56.59
CA ALA A 292 28.23 -4.40 56.62
C ALA A 292 27.23 -5.08 55.65
N LYS A 293 26.22 -4.37 55.12
CA LYS A 293 25.24 -4.91 54.15
C LYS A 293 25.67 -4.68 52.69
N PHE A 294 26.82 -4.07 52.47
CA PHE A 294 27.32 -3.79 51.11
C PHE A 294 27.71 -5.07 50.40
N ASN A 295 27.14 -5.27 49.20
CA ASN A 295 27.51 -6.32 48.28
C ASN A 295 27.93 -5.64 46.97
N GLU A 296 29.19 -5.79 46.62
CA GLU A 296 29.74 -5.14 45.42
C GLU A 296 29.17 -5.67 44.14
N ASP A 297 28.99 -6.99 44.01
CA ASP A 297 28.42 -7.61 42.77
C ASP A 297 26.98 -7.19 42.51
N ASP A 298 26.15 -7.14 43.57
CA ASP A 298 24.75 -6.70 43.43
C ASP A 298 24.67 -5.20 43.13
N THR A 299 25.57 -4.40 43.70
CA THR A 299 25.64 -2.97 43.38
C THR A 299 26.07 -2.75 41.93
N ARG A 300 27.09 -3.46 41.44
CA ARG A 300 27.53 -3.37 40.02
C ARG A 300 26.44 -3.84 39.08
N LYS A 301 25.69 -4.91 39.37
CA LYS A 301 24.54 -5.33 38.57
C LYS A 301 23.47 -4.23 38.49
N LYS A 302 23.17 -3.55 39.58
CA LYS A 302 22.21 -2.44 39.64
C LYS A 302 22.69 -1.23 38.81
N LEU A 303 23.99 -0.90 38.92
CA LEU A 303 24.58 0.17 38.13
C LEU A 303 24.62 -0.13 36.65
N ALA A 304 24.91 -1.40 36.27
CA ALA A 304 24.82 -1.86 34.89
C ALA A 304 23.38 -1.79 34.34
N HIS A 305 22.39 -2.11 35.15
CA HIS A 305 20.97 -1.92 34.81
C HIS A 305 20.65 -0.42 34.58
N TYR A 306 21.12 0.49 35.43
CA TYR A 306 20.92 1.93 35.23
C TYR A 306 21.61 2.47 33.98
N LEU A 307 22.74 1.89 33.58
CA LEU A 307 23.45 2.25 32.36
C LEU A 307 22.75 1.70 31.11
N ASN A 308 22.33 0.43 31.12
CA ASN A 308 21.90 -0.29 29.95
C ASN A 308 20.39 -0.18 29.67
N GLU A 309 19.56 -0.08 30.72
CA GLU A 309 18.10 -0.18 30.60
C GLU A 309 17.36 1.10 31.05
N CYS A 310 18.04 2.02 31.73
CA CYS A 310 17.44 3.27 32.17
C CYS A 310 17.95 4.46 31.36
N THR A 311 17.07 5.40 31.03
CA THR A 311 17.48 6.70 30.46
C THR A 311 17.93 7.66 31.55
N PRO A 312 18.91 8.57 31.27
CA PRO A 312 19.29 9.61 32.19
C PRO A 312 18.08 10.49 32.56
N GLN A 313 17.88 10.75 33.85
CA GLN A 313 16.77 11.58 34.29
C GLN A 313 17.01 13.06 33.93
N THR A 314 15.96 13.73 33.43
CA THR A 314 16.04 15.12 32.99
C THR A 314 16.06 16.10 34.15
N CYS A 315 16.65 17.29 33.94
CA CYS A 315 16.62 18.35 34.94
C CYS A 315 15.18 18.79 35.28
N THR A 316 14.27 18.78 34.32
CA THR A 316 12.85 19.06 34.58
C THR A 316 12.25 18.05 35.54
N HIS A 317 12.41 16.75 35.33
CA HIS A 317 11.95 15.71 36.25
C HIS A 317 12.57 15.87 37.66
N ILE A 318 13.87 16.15 37.72
CA ILE A 318 14.59 16.36 39.02
C ILE A 318 14.01 17.55 39.76
N GLN A 319 13.66 18.63 39.08
CA GLN A 319 13.14 19.86 39.74
C GLN A 319 11.64 19.73 40.07
N THR A 320 10.82 19.25 39.15
CA THR A 320 9.35 19.21 39.28
C THR A 320 8.88 18.02 40.08
N ASP A 321 9.27 16.80 39.67
CA ASP A 321 8.72 15.57 40.21
C ASP A 321 9.47 15.08 41.46
N LEU A 322 10.80 15.30 41.50
CA LEU A 322 11.62 14.99 42.68
C LEU A 322 11.83 16.16 43.61
N GLY A 323 11.35 17.37 43.26
CA GLY A 323 11.28 18.53 44.14
C GLY A 323 12.63 19.20 44.44
N PHE A 324 13.69 18.99 43.68
CA PHE A 324 15.01 19.60 43.93
C PHE A 324 15.05 21.09 43.52
N LYS A 325 15.27 21.98 44.46
CA LYS A 325 15.22 23.44 44.27
C LYS A 325 16.58 24.12 44.12
N GLY A 326 17.68 23.36 44.09
CA GLY A 326 19.05 23.91 44.12
C GLY A 326 19.63 24.39 42.79
N CYS A 327 18.81 24.49 41.71
CA CYS A 327 19.27 24.79 40.34
C CYS A 327 19.14 26.28 39.93
N ALA A 328 19.12 27.24 40.84
CA ALA A 328 18.85 28.65 40.51
C ALA A 328 19.89 29.27 39.55
N ASP A 329 21.16 28.88 39.62
CA ASP A 329 22.24 29.38 38.77
C ASP A 329 22.61 28.45 37.61
N CYS A 330 21.76 27.45 37.32
CA CYS A 330 21.99 26.53 36.23
C CYS A 330 21.62 27.18 34.89
N PRO A 331 22.45 27.04 33.84
CA PRO A 331 22.20 27.61 32.50
C PRO A 331 21.09 26.95 31.70
N GLY A 332 20.17 26.19 32.34
CA GLY A 332 19.03 25.60 31.67
C GLY A 332 19.34 24.32 30.84
N ILE A 333 20.17 23.45 31.40
CA ILE A 333 20.57 22.20 30.77
C ILE A 333 19.45 21.16 30.85
N LYS A 334 19.40 20.26 29.86
CA LYS A 334 18.33 19.22 29.78
C LYS A 334 18.48 18.07 30.77
N SER A 335 19.71 17.68 31.10
CA SER A 335 20.01 16.61 32.06
C SER A 335 21.43 16.83 32.69
N PRO A 336 21.70 16.34 33.91
CA PRO A 336 23.00 16.43 34.53
C PRO A 336 24.17 15.87 33.70
N CYS A 337 23.98 14.77 32.98
CA CYS A 337 25.02 14.18 32.13
C CYS A 337 25.37 15.05 30.91
N ALA A 338 24.54 16.02 30.55
CA ALA A 338 24.81 16.92 29.44
C ALA A 338 25.97 17.86 29.71
N TRP A 339 26.38 18.05 30.96
CA TRP A 339 27.57 18.82 31.31
C TRP A 339 28.85 18.22 30.70
N SER A 340 28.86 16.90 30.47
CA SER A 340 30.01 16.25 29.86
C SER A 340 29.77 15.75 28.46
N LEU A 341 28.50 15.43 28.11
CA LEU A 341 28.15 14.89 26.81
C LEU A 341 27.57 15.92 25.81
N GLY A 342 27.10 17.07 26.34
CA GLY A 342 26.49 18.10 25.51
C GLY A 342 27.53 19.16 25.07
N LYS A 343 27.61 19.47 23.78
CA LYS A 343 28.55 20.47 23.22
C LYS A 343 28.38 21.84 23.86
N VAL A 344 27.16 22.32 24.07
CA VAL A 344 26.90 23.64 24.67
C VAL A 344 27.25 23.69 26.17
N PRO A 345 26.81 22.75 27.02
CA PRO A 345 27.24 22.67 28.41
C PRO A 345 28.75 22.52 28.57
N GLN A 346 29.43 21.70 27.76
CA GLN A 346 30.89 21.61 27.78
C GLN A 346 31.57 22.97 27.48
N ALA A 347 31.07 23.67 26.44
CA ALA A 347 31.56 25.01 26.09
C ALA A 347 31.36 26.00 27.26
N ILE A 348 30.20 25.98 27.94
CA ILE A 348 29.92 26.79 29.11
C ILE A 348 30.88 26.44 30.27
N ALA A 349 31.07 25.14 30.56
CA ALA A 349 31.97 24.66 31.60
C ALA A 349 33.40 25.14 31.36
N LYS A 350 33.87 25.06 30.12
CA LYS A 350 35.20 25.56 29.71
C LYS A 350 35.34 27.07 29.92
N LEU A 351 34.35 27.87 29.48
CA LEU A 351 34.37 29.32 29.67
C LEU A 351 34.34 29.72 31.16
N ARG A 352 33.71 28.93 32.02
CA ARG A 352 33.70 29.15 33.48
C ARG A 352 35.05 28.84 34.12
N GLN A 353 35.85 27.92 33.59
CA GLN A 353 37.21 27.60 34.07
C GLN A 353 38.21 28.74 33.82
N ILE A 354 37.96 29.63 32.84
CA ILE A 354 38.81 30.81 32.59
C ILE A 354 38.46 31.86 33.64
N ALA A 355 39.15 31.83 34.77
CA ALA A 355 38.87 32.74 35.88
C ALA A 355 39.20 34.20 35.54
N LEU A 356 40.33 34.43 34.86
CA LEU A 356 40.82 35.76 34.44
C LEU A 356 41.05 35.79 32.92
N PRO A 357 40.04 36.20 32.11
CA PRO A 357 40.20 36.33 30.66
C PRO A 357 41.30 37.34 30.30
N ASN A 358 42.17 36.97 29.35
CA ASN A 358 43.15 37.82 28.71
C ASN A 358 43.22 37.55 27.22
N ALA A 359 44.00 38.27 26.44
CA ALA A 359 44.05 38.07 24.98
C ALA A 359 44.49 36.66 24.58
N GLU A 360 45.41 36.04 25.29
CA GLU A 360 45.98 34.72 24.96
C GLU A 360 45.00 33.59 25.24
N ASN A 361 44.32 33.57 26.37
CA ASN A 361 43.40 32.51 26.74
C ASN A 361 41.96 32.69 26.20
N THR A 362 41.67 33.86 25.58
CA THR A 362 40.34 34.20 25.06
C THR A 362 40.29 34.23 23.54
N LEU A 363 41.34 34.74 22.85
CA LEU A 363 41.37 34.89 21.41
C LEU A 363 42.02 33.65 20.68
N ASN A 364 42.02 32.50 21.30
CA ASN A 364 42.45 31.25 20.67
C ASN A 364 41.25 30.52 20.03
N GLU A 365 41.54 29.64 19.07
CA GLU A 365 40.54 28.93 18.26
C GLU A 365 39.52 28.19 19.13
N GLU A 366 39.98 27.52 20.16
CA GLU A 366 39.17 26.67 21.02
C GLU A 366 38.19 27.51 21.89
N THR A 367 38.63 28.60 22.48
CA THR A 367 37.78 29.48 23.26
C THR A 367 36.82 30.30 22.39
N ILE A 368 37.28 30.74 21.23
CA ILE A 368 36.43 31.41 20.24
C ILE A 368 35.34 30.44 19.72
N GLY A 369 35.69 29.18 19.44
CA GLY A 369 34.72 28.14 19.06
C GLY A 369 33.65 27.90 20.12
N ALA A 370 34.10 27.85 21.42
CA ALA A 370 33.16 27.74 22.55
C ALA A 370 32.26 28.97 22.68
N LEU A 371 32.81 30.16 22.54
CA LEU A 371 32.04 31.42 22.59
C LEU A 371 31.06 31.57 21.45
N ALA A 372 31.42 31.13 20.26
CA ALA A 372 30.54 31.12 19.10
C ALA A 372 29.30 30.22 19.32
N LEU A 373 29.51 29.04 19.89
CA LEU A 373 28.46 28.11 20.24
C LEU A 373 27.56 28.63 21.37
N VAL A 374 28.18 29.13 22.45
CA VAL A 374 27.45 29.66 23.61
C VAL A 374 26.67 30.93 23.24
N LYS A 375 27.20 31.80 22.41
CA LYS A 375 26.48 33.01 21.95
C LYS A 375 25.22 32.68 21.17
N LYS A 376 25.22 31.56 20.39
CA LYS A 376 24.08 31.11 19.61
C LYS A 376 22.97 30.51 20.49
N GLU A 377 23.33 29.68 21.46
CA GLU A 377 22.43 28.84 22.22
C GLU A 377 22.12 29.36 23.64
N ASN A 378 22.99 30.18 24.22
CA ASN A 378 22.82 30.74 25.55
C ASN A 378 23.45 32.16 25.66
N SER A 379 22.70 33.15 25.18
CA SER A 379 23.15 34.57 25.14
C SER A 379 23.50 35.14 26.52
N LEU A 380 22.91 34.64 27.62
CA LEU A 380 23.15 35.09 28.98
C LEU A 380 24.56 34.68 29.44
N GLU A 381 24.96 33.46 29.26
CA GLU A 381 26.30 32.97 29.60
C GLU A 381 27.37 33.62 28.73
N TYR A 382 27.09 33.89 27.45
CA TYR A 382 27.97 34.70 26.62
C TYR A 382 28.14 36.12 27.16
N ALA A 383 27.06 36.78 27.58
CA ALA A 383 27.10 38.12 28.14
C ALA A 383 27.91 38.16 29.46
N ARG A 384 27.74 37.16 30.33
CA ARG A 384 28.51 37.01 31.58
C ARG A 384 30.01 36.85 31.30
N PHE A 385 30.40 36.05 30.30
CA PHE A 385 31.80 35.91 29.92
C PHE A 385 32.37 37.21 29.34
N LYS A 386 31.61 37.85 28.43
CA LYS A 386 32.01 39.14 27.83
C LYS A 386 32.23 40.23 28.90
N GLU A 387 31.40 40.24 29.94
CA GLU A 387 31.56 41.19 31.06
C GLU A 387 32.91 40.98 31.78
N ARG A 388 33.31 39.71 31.99
CA ARG A 388 34.61 39.36 32.59
C ARG A 388 35.81 39.77 31.73
N CYS A 389 35.62 39.88 30.41
CA CYS A 389 36.64 40.32 29.46
C CYS A 389 36.91 41.84 29.48
N LYS A 390 36.03 42.65 30.07
CA LYS A 390 36.16 44.10 30.09
C LYS A 390 37.48 44.53 30.74
N GLY A 391 38.20 45.34 30.02
CA GLY A 391 39.50 45.91 30.49
C GLY A 391 40.70 45.01 30.18
N ASN A 392 40.52 43.70 29.91
CA ASN A 392 41.66 42.81 29.71
C ASN A 392 41.72 42.22 28.27
N VAL A 393 40.64 42.32 27.52
CA VAL A 393 40.52 41.82 26.13
C VAL A 393 39.88 42.91 25.26
N ASN A 394 40.37 43.11 24.04
CA ASN A 394 39.70 43.99 23.07
C ASN A 394 38.36 43.36 22.66
N LEU A 395 37.26 43.97 23.09
CA LEU A 395 35.92 43.46 22.86
C LEU A 395 35.48 43.49 21.38
N ASN A 396 36.06 44.39 20.58
CA ASN A 396 35.76 44.46 19.13
C ASN A 396 36.41 43.28 18.39
N ASP A 397 37.67 42.96 18.74
CA ASP A 397 38.35 41.78 18.18
C ASP A 397 37.66 40.49 18.61
N LEU A 398 37.31 40.39 19.89
CA LEU A 398 36.54 39.25 20.41
C LEU A 398 35.23 39.06 19.65
N GLN A 399 34.46 40.13 19.43
CA GLN A 399 33.19 40.05 18.71
C GLN A 399 33.37 39.67 17.24
N ARG A 400 34.40 40.19 16.58
CA ARG A 400 34.74 39.86 15.18
C ARG A 400 35.09 38.39 15.04
N GLU A 401 35.99 37.86 15.88
CA GLU A 401 36.42 36.48 15.85
C GLU A 401 35.29 35.50 16.21
N VAL A 402 34.46 35.82 17.22
CA VAL A 402 33.27 35.03 17.55
C VAL A 402 32.26 35.00 16.38
N LYS A 403 32.05 36.14 15.69
CA LYS A 403 31.18 36.23 14.51
C LYS A 403 31.74 35.40 13.34
N ARG A 404 33.08 35.41 13.18
CA ARG A 404 33.78 34.59 12.16
C ARG A 404 33.63 33.09 12.44
N ALA A 405 33.81 32.68 13.70
CA ALA A 405 33.64 31.27 14.09
C ALA A 405 32.16 30.81 14.00
N GLN A 406 31.19 31.68 14.31
CA GLN A 406 29.78 31.36 14.07
C GLN A 406 29.47 31.17 12.59
N ALA A 407 30.07 31.96 11.72
CA ALA A 407 29.94 31.79 10.27
C ALA A 407 30.50 30.43 9.79
N ALA A 408 31.67 30.05 10.30
CA ALA A 408 32.27 28.73 9.99
C ALA A 408 31.42 27.54 10.51
N GLN A 409 30.86 27.65 11.73
CA GLN A 409 30.01 26.60 12.31
C GLN A 409 28.66 26.43 11.58
N THR A 410 28.22 27.45 10.84
CA THR A 410 26.98 27.39 10.04
C THR A 410 27.20 26.90 8.58
N GLY A 411 28.33 26.28 8.28
CA GLY A 411 28.70 25.86 6.92
C GLY A 411 29.06 27.03 6.01
N LEU A 412 29.40 28.19 6.59
CA LEU A 412 29.89 29.37 5.89
C LEU A 412 31.40 29.30 5.81
N SER A 413 31.97 29.15 4.62
CA SER A 413 33.42 29.39 4.41
C SER A 413 33.65 30.83 3.98
N VAL A 414 34.67 31.48 4.61
CA VAL A 414 35.11 32.79 4.19
C VAL A 414 36.18 32.59 3.12
N LEU A 415 35.93 33.13 1.93
CA LEU A 415 36.93 33.13 0.88
C LEU A 415 37.98 34.20 1.17
N GLU A 416 39.24 33.83 1.22
CA GLU A 416 40.37 34.75 1.23
C GLU A 416 40.50 35.39 -0.17
N GLY A 417 39.99 36.62 -0.30
CA GLY A 417 40.09 37.37 -1.55
C GLY A 417 39.37 38.70 -1.43
N GLY A 418 40.00 39.75 -1.92
CA GLY A 418 39.67 41.14 -1.70
C GLY A 418 38.23 41.53 -1.96
N ALA A 419 37.83 42.65 -1.41
CA ALA A 419 36.53 43.27 -1.60
C ALA A 419 36.31 43.52 -3.11
N LEU A 420 35.06 43.29 -3.60
CA LEU A 420 34.64 43.65 -4.96
C LEU A 420 34.94 45.10 -5.24
N ALA A 421 35.53 45.38 -6.41
CA ALA A 421 35.68 46.73 -6.88
C ALA A 421 34.32 47.38 -7.13
N PRO A 422 34.19 48.71 -6.96
CA PRO A 422 32.92 49.40 -7.26
C PRO A 422 32.47 49.14 -8.71
N GLY A 423 31.25 48.60 -8.85
CA GLY A 423 30.65 48.27 -10.13
C GLY A 423 30.69 46.78 -10.52
N GLN A 424 31.46 45.96 -9.82
CA GLN A 424 31.43 44.52 -10.01
C GLN A 424 30.17 43.85 -9.38
N ARG A 425 29.56 42.99 -10.12
CA ARG A 425 28.42 42.20 -9.65
C ARG A 425 28.92 40.90 -9.03
N LEU A 426 28.17 40.41 -8.03
CA LEU A 426 28.51 39.16 -7.35
C LEU A 426 28.62 37.96 -8.31
N GLY A 427 27.83 37.94 -9.40
CA GLY A 427 27.90 36.93 -10.46
C GLY A 427 29.23 36.92 -11.22
N ASP A 428 29.96 38.05 -11.28
CA ASP A 428 31.23 38.16 -11.99
C ASP A 428 32.39 37.46 -11.24
N VAL A 429 32.16 37.19 -9.93
CA VAL A 429 33.15 36.55 -9.02
C VAL A 429 32.93 35.03 -8.88
N THR A 430 31.78 34.53 -9.29
CA THR A 430 31.50 33.11 -9.22
C THR A 430 32.15 32.40 -10.39
N THR A 431 33.26 31.72 -10.15
CA THR A 431 33.94 30.91 -11.15
C THR A 431 33.20 29.61 -11.36
N ARG A 432 32.85 29.30 -12.61
CA ARG A 432 32.36 27.96 -13.01
C ARG A 432 33.57 27.04 -13.16
N THR A 433 33.74 26.09 -12.23
CA THR A 433 34.71 25.02 -12.46
C THR A 433 34.14 24.03 -13.48
N PHE A 434 34.98 23.52 -14.38
CA PHE A 434 34.57 22.57 -15.40
C PHE A 434 34.00 21.30 -14.76
N VAL A 435 32.77 20.96 -15.12
CA VAL A 435 32.11 19.71 -14.76
C VAL A 435 31.96 18.86 -16.01
N PRO A 436 32.65 17.71 -16.12
CA PRO A 436 32.59 16.87 -17.31
C PRO A 436 31.17 16.38 -17.57
N ASP A 437 30.86 16.22 -18.87
CA ASP A 437 29.61 15.59 -19.35
C ASP A 437 28.32 16.20 -18.78
N THR A 438 28.33 17.52 -18.50
CA THR A 438 27.14 18.21 -18.02
C THR A 438 26.00 18.06 -19.03
N PRO A 439 24.84 17.49 -18.63
CA PRO A 439 23.73 17.17 -19.54
C PRO A 439 23.16 18.35 -20.30
N LEU A 440 23.26 19.56 -19.73
CA LEU A 440 22.76 20.79 -20.34
C LEU A 440 23.61 21.98 -19.90
N ASP A 441 24.01 22.83 -20.85
CA ASP A 441 24.75 24.06 -20.57
C ASP A 441 23.77 25.17 -20.13
N LEU A 442 23.87 25.58 -18.86
CA LEU A 442 22.98 26.54 -18.25
C LEU A 442 23.75 27.73 -17.67
N ALA A 443 23.16 28.93 -17.71
CA ALA A 443 23.66 30.09 -17.01
C ALA A 443 23.50 29.89 -15.49
N ILE A 444 24.61 30.02 -14.75
CA ILE A 444 24.57 29.91 -13.28
C ILE A 444 24.04 31.22 -12.69
N PRO A 445 23.06 31.18 -11.76
CA PRO A 445 22.48 32.37 -11.18
C PRO A 445 23.51 33.22 -10.41
N ALA A 446 23.35 34.55 -10.46
CA ALA A 446 24.33 35.52 -9.97
C ALA A 446 24.82 35.31 -8.52
N ASN A 447 23.98 34.79 -7.63
CA ASN A 447 24.33 34.59 -6.22
C ASN A 447 24.75 33.14 -5.90
N PHE A 448 25.20 32.39 -6.90
CA PHE A 448 25.59 31.00 -6.73
C PHE A 448 26.90 30.69 -7.43
N SER A 449 27.65 29.76 -6.86
CA SER A 449 28.83 29.15 -7.48
C SER A 449 28.49 27.68 -7.79
N TYR A 450 28.94 27.18 -8.93
CA TYR A 450 28.72 25.84 -9.42
C TYR A 450 30.03 25.25 -9.91
N GLY A 451 30.37 24.06 -9.43
CA GLY A 451 31.60 23.39 -9.80
C GLY A 451 31.60 21.91 -9.47
N ALA A 452 32.71 21.25 -9.73
CA ALA A 452 32.85 19.80 -9.47
C ALA A 452 32.70 19.44 -7.97
N ASP A 453 32.95 20.38 -7.08
CA ASP A 453 32.79 20.28 -5.62
C ASP A 453 31.36 20.61 -5.13
N GLY A 454 30.46 20.95 -6.04
CA GLY A 454 29.07 21.18 -5.73
C GLY A 454 28.53 22.59 -6.03
N VAL A 455 27.47 22.95 -5.32
CA VAL A 455 26.74 24.20 -5.47
C VAL A 455 26.76 24.98 -4.15
N TYR A 456 27.09 26.27 -4.21
CA TYR A 456 27.17 27.15 -3.05
C TYR A 456 26.37 28.44 -3.28
N GLU A 457 25.59 28.90 -2.30
CA GLU A 457 25.07 30.27 -2.24
C GLU A 457 26.22 31.22 -1.85
N VAL A 458 26.46 32.25 -2.64
CA VAL A 458 27.55 33.23 -2.43
C VAL A 458 26.96 34.55 -1.98
N ARG A 459 27.45 35.12 -0.91
CA ARG A 459 27.02 36.43 -0.37
C ARG A 459 28.19 37.29 0.03
N MET A 460 28.09 38.57 -0.23
CA MET A 460 28.97 39.59 0.37
C MET A 460 28.47 39.99 1.75
N THR A 461 29.38 40.02 2.72
CA THR A 461 29.12 40.43 4.08
C THR A 461 30.20 41.42 4.54
N GLU A 462 30.04 42.05 5.70
CA GLU A 462 31.06 42.95 6.30
C GLU A 462 32.40 42.24 6.53
N ILE A 463 32.42 40.92 6.62
CA ILE A 463 33.65 40.11 6.84
C ILE A 463 34.21 39.51 5.55
N GLY A 464 33.69 39.90 4.38
CA GLY A 464 34.12 39.39 3.08
C GLY A 464 33.06 38.51 2.37
N GLN A 465 33.47 37.85 1.29
CA GLN A 465 32.63 36.91 0.54
C GLN A 465 32.47 35.63 1.34
N VAL A 466 31.22 35.19 1.52
CA VAL A 466 30.85 33.99 2.31
C VAL A 466 30.10 33.05 1.45
N GLN A 467 30.47 31.77 1.49
CA GLN A 467 29.78 30.68 0.79
C GLN A 467 28.98 29.83 1.77
N ARG A 468 27.81 29.34 1.30
CA ARG A 468 26.96 28.40 2.00
C ARG A 468 26.71 27.19 1.10
N LEU A 469 27.02 26.01 1.56
CA LEU A 469 26.76 24.80 0.82
C LEU A 469 25.26 24.65 0.53
N ALA A 470 24.90 24.46 -0.74
CA ALA A 470 23.57 24.10 -1.20
C ALA A 470 23.49 22.60 -1.53
N ALA A 471 24.48 22.09 -2.28
CA ALA A 471 24.63 20.68 -2.55
C ALA A 471 26.14 20.35 -2.68
N GLY A 472 26.57 19.21 -2.13
CA GLY A 472 27.97 18.75 -2.20
C GLY A 472 28.33 18.08 -3.51
N THR A 473 27.46 18.12 -4.50
CA THR A 473 27.65 17.63 -5.87
C THR A 473 27.02 18.59 -6.86
N PRO A 474 27.52 18.65 -8.11
CA PRO A 474 26.87 19.38 -9.20
C PRO A 474 25.44 18.91 -9.39
N VAL A 475 24.50 19.82 -9.47
CA VAL A 475 23.07 19.53 -9.69
C VAL A 475 22.43 20.59 -10.59
N ILE A 476 21.65 20.16 -11.58
CA ILE A 476 20.93 21.03 -12.52
C ILE A 476 19.51 20.52 -12.78
N ILE A 477 18.65 21.40 -13.29
CA ILE A 477 17.40 21.04 -13.94
C ILE A 477 17.72 20.79 -15.41
N SER A 478 17.58 19.56 -15.88
CA SER A 478 17.94 19.16 -17.24
C SER A 478 16.75 19.10 -18.21
N GLU A 479 15.53 18.92 -17.71
CA GLU A 479 14.31 18.81 -18.52
C GLU A 479 13.09 19.22 -17.69
N LYS A 480 12.11 19.84 -18.32
CA LYS A 480 10.76 20.04 -17.78
C LYS A 480 9.80 19.12 -18.50
N GLN A 481 8.92 18.47 -17.79
CA GLN A 481 7.93 17.54 -18.33
C GLN A 481 6.53 18.07 -18.02
N TYR A 482 5.85 18.61 -19.04
CA TYR A 482 4.47 19.07 -18.89
C TYR A 482 3.49 17.96 -19.29
N ASN A 483 2.77 17.44 -18.32
CA ASN A 483 1.74 16.43 -18.56
C ASN A 483 0.47 17.09 -19.11
N ILE A 484 0.19 16.83 -20.38
CA ILE A 484 -0.93 17.43 -21.10
C ILE A 484 -2.30 16.88 -20.70
N ASP A 485 -2.35 15.72 -20.02
CA ASP A 485 -3.58 15.09 -19.55
C ASP A 485 -4.01 15.61 -18.17
N THR A 486 -3.04 15.90 -17.30
CA THR A 486 -3.27 16.36 -15.92
C THR A 486 -3.01 17.85 -15.74
N GLN A 487 -2.42 18.51 -16.74
CA GLN A 487 -1.99 19.91 -16.70
C GLN A 487 -1.01 20.18 -15.54
N THR A 488 -0.18 19.20 -15.23
CA THR A 488 0.83 19.29 -14.17
C THR A 488 2.23 19.23 -14.78
N GLU A 489 3.19 19.84 -14.08
CA GLU A 489 4.58 19.83 -14.51
C GLU A 489 5.44 19.05 -13.50
N LYS A 490 6.25 18.15 -14.01
CA LYS A 490 7.38 17.51 -13.31
C LYS A 490 8.70 18.04 -13.86
N VAL A 491 9.76 17.86 -13.13
CA VAL A 491 11.09 18.37 -13.49
C VAL A 491 12.09 17.24 -13.35
N GLN A 492 12.93 17.06 -14.38
CA GLN A 492 14.06 16.16 -14.29
C GLN A 492 15.23 16.87 -13.63
N LEU A 493 15.56 16.44 -12.43
CA LEU A 493 16.76 16.85 -11.72
C LEU A 493 17.91 15.93 -12.11
N SER A 494 19.04 16.51 -12.52
CA SER A 494 20.26 15.77 -12.85
C SER A 494 21.35 16.19 -11.90
N PHE A 495 21.98 15.22 -11.21
CA PHE A 495 23.06 15.46 -10.29
C PHE A 495 24.16 14.42 -10.46
N ARG A 496 25.38 14.82 -10.13
CA ARG A 496 26.52 13.93 -10.26
C ARG A 496 26.65 13.03 -9.05
N TYR A 497 26.72 11.73 -9.29
CA TYR A 497 26.96 10.73 -8.26
C TYR A 497 28.21 9.95 -8.65
N TYR A 498 29.30 10.07 -7.88
CA TYR A 498 30.64 9.67 -8.24
C TYR A 498 31.08 10.23 -9.61
N ASP A 499 31.18 9.38 -10.63
CA ASP A 499 31.70 9.69 -11.96
C ASP A 499 30.62 9.83 -13.07
N HIS A 500 29.35 9.59 -12.72
CA HIS A 500 28.24 9.63 -13.68
C HIS A 500 27.10 10.56 -13.24
N TRP A 501 26.27 10.94 -14.22
CA TRP A 501 25.06 11.72 -13.97
C TRP A 501 23.86 10.83 -13.69
N VAL A 502 23.20 11.08 -12.59
CA VAL A 502 21.91 10.48 -12.22
C VAL A 502 20.79 11.42 -12.62
N HIS A 503 19.79 10.89 -13.31
CA HIS A 503 18.61 11.62 -13.77
C HIS A 503 17.38 11.13 -13.00
N THR A 504 16.66 12.05 -12.37
CA THR A 504 15.48 11.73 -11.57
C THR A 504 14.35 12.71 -11.89
N VAL A 505 13.18 12.19 -12.27
CA VAL A 505 11.97 12.98 -12.50
C VAL A 505 11.22 13.16 -11.19
N CYS A 506 10.97 14.39 -10.79
CA CYS A 506 10.37 14.76 -9.52
C CYS A 506 9.18 15.70 -9.71
N LYS A 507 8.24 15.67 -8.77
CA LYS A 507 7.19 16.69 -8.71
C LYS A 507 7.78 18.05 -8.33
N ARG A 508 7.24 19.12 -8.88
CA ARG A 508 7.70 20.48 -8.51
C ARG A 508 7.60 20.74 -7.01
N SER A 509 6.56 20.24 -6.35
CA SER A 509 6.38 20.35 -4.90
C SER A 509 7.46 19.64 -4.08
N GLU A 510 8.12 18.64 -4.64
CA GLU A 510 9.22 17.91 -4.00
C GLU A 510 10.52 18.70 -4.09
N ILE A 511 10.92 19.11 -5.30
CA ILE A 511 12.22 19.80 -5.49
C ILE A 511 12.21 21.26 -5.01
N PHE A 512 11.06 21.92 -4.99
CA PHE A 512 10.93 23.30 -4.49
C PHE A 512 10.49 23.36 -3.02
N SER A 513 10.61 22.27 -2.30
CA SER A 513 10.43 22.14 -0.85
C SER A 513 11.69 21.61 -0.20
N ALA A 514 12.19 22.31 0.84
CA ALA A 514 13.37 21.87 1.58
C ALA A 514 13.17 20.47 2.21
N ARG A 515 11.96 20.13 2.61
CA ARG A 515 11.60 18.81 3.13
C ARG A 515 11.55 17.76 2.02
N GLY A 516 10.97 18.11 0.87
CA GLY A 516 10.81 17.18 -0.24
C GLY A 516 12.13 16.81 -0.91
N ILE A 517 13.03 17.80 -1.11
CA ILE A 517 14.29 17.57 -1.82
C ILE A 517 15.27 16.66 -1.04
N ILE A 518 15.12 16.59 0.28
CA ILE A 518 15.93 15.70 1.14
C ILE A 518 15.69 14.23 0.79
N ALA A 519 14.49 13.84 0.39
CA ALA A 519 14.18 12.46 -0.02
C ALA A 519 15.06 11.96 -1.20
N LEU A 520 15.62 12.89 -1.99
CA LEU A 520 16.53 12.53 -3.08
C LEU A 520 17.95 12.16 -2.62
N THR A 521 18.27 12.33 -1.33
CA THR A 521 19.53 11.85 -0.75
C THR A 521 19.63 10.33 -0.83
N ASP A 522 18.50 9.61 -0.74
CA ASP A 522 18.43 8.16 -0.93
C ASP A 522 18.84 7.72 -2.35
N ARG A 523 18.75 8.63 -3.32
CA ARG A 523 19.19 8.43 -4.71
C ARG A 523 20.59 8.98 -5.00
N GLY A 524 21.29 9.45 -3.97
CA GLY A 524 22.68 9.95 -4.06
C GLY A 524 22.83 11.47 -4.20
N LEU A 525 21.75 12.26 -4.11
CA LEU A 525 21.87 13.73 -4.07
C LEU A 525 22.52 14.16 -2.75
N ASN A 526 23.71 14.79 -2.82
CA ASN A 526 24.45 15.19 -1.64
C ASN A 526 23.93 16.54 -1.10
N THR A 527 22.89 16.49 -0.27
CA THR A 527 22.34 17.63 0.46
C THR A 527 21.92 17.19 1.87
N SER A 528 21.57 18.13 2.74
CA SER A 528 21.16 17.89 4.13
C SER A 528 20.01 18.80 4.53
N SER A 529 19.37 18.55 5.69
CA SER A 529 18.34 19.42 6.25
C SER A 529 18.80 20.87 6.43
N GLU A 530 20.09 21.10 6.62
CA GLU A 530 20.65 22.45 6.77
C GLU A 530 20.89 23.13 5.42
N SER A 531 21.31 22.40 4.39
CA SER A 531 21.64 22.92 3.07
C SER A 531 20.45 22.95 2.10
N ALA A 532 19.44 22.08 2.28
CA ALA A 532 18.29 21.94 1.39
C ALA A 532 17.59 23.26 1.03
N LYS A 533 17.44 24.17 1.98
CA LYS A 533 16.84 25.50 1.72
C LYS A 533 17.64 26.37 0.73
N TYR A 534 18.96 26.20 0.70
CA TYR A 534 19.82 26.89 -0.26
C TYR A 534 19.79 26.22 -1.61
N LEU A 535 19.69 24.89 -1.64
CA LEU A 535 19.50 24.13 -2.87
C LEU A 535 18.16 24.48 -3.54
N VAL A 536 17.07 24.56 -2.79
CA VAL A 536 15.76 25.02 -3.32
C VAL A 536 15.86 26.41 -3.92
N LYS A 537 16.52 27.35 -3.25
CA LYS A 537 16.74 28.71 -3.79
C LYS A 537 17.56 28.69 -5.06
N TYR A 538 18.60 27.84 -5.11
CA TYR A 538 19.44 27.68 -6.30
C TYR A 538 18.60 27.18 -7.48
N LEU A 539 17.84 26.11 -7.29
CA LEU A 539 17.02 25.52 -8.36
C LEU A 539 15.96 26.52 -8.88
N GLN A 540 15.33 27.29 -8.00
CA GLN A 540 14.39 28.35 -8.39
C GLN A 540 15.09 29.45 -9.22
N ALA A 541 16.26 29.90 -8.77
CA ALA A 541 17.04 30.90 -9.46
C ALA A 541 17.60 30.38 -10.81
N LEU A 542 18.02 29.10 -10.85
CA LEU A 542 18.52 28.43 -12.03
C LEU A 542 17.42 28.34 -13.11
N GLU A 543 16.23 27.92 -12.73
CA GLU A 543 15.08 27.84 -13.64
C GLU A 543 14.70 29.22 -14.18
N ALA A 544 14.68 30.24 -13.32
CA ALA A 544 14.35 31.61 -13.73
C ALA A 544 15.40 32.23 -14.68
N ALA A 545 16.68 31.87 -14.51
CA ALA A 545 17.75 32.35 -15.37
C ALA A 545 17.84 31.64 -16.71
N ASN A 546 17.21 30.48 -16.89
CA ASN A 546 17.37 29.60 -18.04
C ASN A 546 16.04 29.24 -18.69
N GLN A 547 15.65 29.99 -19.71
CA GLN A 547 14.45 29.69 -20.50
C GLN A 547 14.67 28.60 -21.55
N ASN A 548 15.91 28.20 -21.79
CA ASN A 548 16.33 27.15 -22.71
C ASN A 548 16.27 25.73 -22.14
N ILE A 549 15.82 25.54 -20.89
CA ILE A 549 15.59 24.20 -20.36
C ILE A 549 14.51 23.51 -21.21
N PRO A 550 14.82 22.35 -21.82
CA PRO A 550 13.89 21.65 -22.69
C PRO A 550 12.55 21.37 -22.00
N LEU A 551 11.46 21.72 -22.69
CA LEU A 551 10.11 21.36 -22.25
C LEU A 551 9.63 20.21 -23.12
N VAL A 552 9.40 19.04 -22.49
CA VAL A 552 8.89 17.84 -23.13
C VAL A 552 7.45 17.59 -22.69
N HIS A 553 6.60 17.21 -23.62
CA HIS A 553 5.24 16.84 -23.26
C HIS A 553 5.21 15.43 -22.64
N ALA A 554 4.51 15.29 -21.54
CA ALA A 554 4.24 14.02 -20.90
C ALA A 554 2.75 13.66 -21.01
N VAL A 555 2.45 12.38 -20.88
CA VAL A 555 1.09 11.83 -20.90
C VAL A 555 0.90 10.85 -19.75
N SER A 556 -0.28 10.85 -19.14
CA SER A 556 -0.64 9.93 -18.06
C SER A 556 -1.36 8.68 -18.56
N LYS A 557 -1.37 8.43 -19.87
CA LYS A 557 -2.00 7.25 -20.47
C LYS A 557 -1.32 6.87 -21.77
N ILE A 558 -1.04 5.59 -21.94
CA ILE A 558 -0.48 5.02 -23.17
C ILE A 558 -1.58 4.61 -24.15
N GLY A 559 -1.21 4.23 -25.37
CA GLY A 559 -2.13 3.84 -26.43
C GLY A 559 -2.73 5.04 -27.16
N TRP A 560 -3.97 4.95 -27.60
CA TRP A 560 -4.63 5.99 -28.34
C TRP A 560 -4.81 7.29 -27.55
N ARG A 561 -4.44 8.39 -28.18
CA ARG A 561 -4.76 9.73 -27.66
C ARG A 561 -6.25 10.04 -27.83
N PRO A 562 -6.88 10.79 -26.89
CA PRO A 562 -8.22 11.34 -27.10
C PRO A 562 -8.25 12.17 -28.38
N TYR A 563 -9.38 12.22 -29.08
CA TYR A 563 -9.59 13.00 -30.31
C TYR A 563 -9.06 12.35 -31.59
N GLY A 564 -9.92 11.56 -32.21
CA GLY A 564 -9.85 11.16 -33.60
C GLY A 564 -8.93 9.99 -33.94
N LEU A 565 -8.39 9.29 -32.94
CA LEU A 565 -7.52 8.11 -33.11
C LEU A 565 -6.38 8.34 -34.14
N ARG A 566 -5.74 9.51 -34.09
CA ARG A 566 -4.67 9.93 -35.02
C ARG A 566 -3.28 9.84 -34.43
N GLU A 567 -3.20 9.52 -33.16
CA GLU A 567 -1.95 9.42 -32.43
C GLU A 567 -2.01 8.22 -31.46
N PHE A 568 -0.93 7.42 -31.46
CA PHE A 568 -0.77 6.27 -30.59
C PHE A 568 0.54 6.37 -29.82
N VAL A 569 0.49 6.28 -28.49
CA VAL A 569 1.65 6.43 -27.61
C VAL A 569 2.18 5.05 -27.19
N ILE A 570 3.41 4.76 -27.59
CA ILE A 570 4.17 3.62 -27.07
C ILE A 570 5.12 4.18 -26.01
N PRO A 571 5.26 3.56 -24.81
CA PRO A 571 6.04 4.11 -23.67
C PRO A 571 7.48 4.50 -23.98
N SER A 572 8.14 3.82 -24.90
CA SER A 572 9.52 4.13 -25.33
C SER A 572 9.58 5.11 -26.51
N SER A 573 8.48 5.79 -26.83
CA SER A 573 8.42 6.80 -27.90
C SER A 573 9.19 8.06 -27.51
N SER A 574 9.88 8.69 -28.49
CA SER A 574 10.60 9.95 -28.27
C SER A 574 9.68 11.17 -28.18
N LYS A 575 8.43 11.08 -28.68
CA LYS A 575 7.51 12.22 -28.77
C LYS A 575 6.92 12.63 -27.42
N TYR A 576 6.59 11.66 -26.58
CA TYR A 576 6.00 11.88 -25.28
C TYR A 576 6.76 11.12 -24.19
N ARG A 577 6.90 11.73 -23.01
CA ARG A 577 7.24 11.01 -21.81
C ARG A 577 5.98 10.37 -21.23
N VAL A 578 6.10 9.16 -20.69
CA VAL A 578 4.99 8.50 -19.97
C VAL A 578 5.11 8.82 -18.48
N ASP A 579 4.05 9.38 -17.92
CA ASP A 579 3.97 9.82 -16.53
C ASP A 579 2.83 9.06 -15.81
N MET A 580 3.11 7.81 -15.42
CA MET A 580 2.15 6.86 -14.82
C MET A 580 2.55 6.38 -13.41
N ASP A 581 3.51 7.04 -12.75
CA ASP A 581 4.03 6.68 -11.43
C ASP A 581 4.46 5.18 -11.35
N ASP A 582 5.29 4.73 -12.32
CA ASP A 582 5.76 3.36 -12.52
C ASP A 582 7.28 3.20 -12.37
N ASP A 583 7.97 4.19 -11.84
CA ASP A 583 9.44 4.27 -11.68
C ASP A 583 10.24 3.90 -12.96
N GLY A 584 9.64 4.06 -14.14
CA GLY A 584 10.25 3.76 -15.44
C GLY A 584 10.14 2.29 -15.88
N GLU A 585 9.52 1.43 -15.12
CA GLU A 585 9.31 0.01 -15.43
C GLU A 585 8.53 -0.17 -16.74
N LEU A 586 7.51 0.66 -16.98
CA LEU A 586 6.72 0.60 -18.19
C LEU A 586 7.56 0.92 -19.44
N SER A 587 8.36 1.98 -19.39
CA SER A 587 9.26 2.33 -20.50
C SER A 587 10.29 1.24 -20.77
N ALA A 588 10.81 0.60 -19.72
CA ALA A 588 11.73 -0.52 -19.82
C ALA A 588 11.07 -1.81 -20.35
N ALA A 589 9.77 -1.99 -20.10
CA ALA A 589 9.02 -3.13 -20.63
C ALA A 589 8.72 -3.01 -22.13
N PHE A 590 8.47 -1.80 -22.63
CA PHE A 590 8.17 -1.53 -24.04
C PHE A 590 9.40 -1.22 -24.90
N THR A 591 10.57 -1.70 -24.52
CA THR A 591 11.79 -1.57 -25.33
C THR A 591 11.69 -2.33 -26.67
N SER A 592 12.55 -1.97 -27.59
CA SER A 592 12.71 -2.65 -28.88
C SER A 592 14.11 -3.27 -28.93
N CYS A 593 14.17 -4.53 -29.28
CA CYS A 593 15.41 -5.29 -29.45
C CYS A 593 15.35 -6.09 -30.75
N GLY A 594 16.49 -6.26 -31.42
CA GLY A 594 16.57 -6.99 -32.67
C GLY A 594 16.03 -6.25 -33.90
N THR A 595 15.66 -7.00 -34.91
CA THR A 595 15.16 -6.44 -36.20
C THR A 595 13.76 -6.97 -36.53
N LEU A 596 13.00 -6.21 -37.30
CA LEU A 596 11.69 -6.63 -37.77
C LEU A 596 11.79 -7.92 -38.62
N ALA A 597 12.80 -8.05 -39.45
CA ALA A 597 12.99 -9.20 -40.34
C ALA A 597 13.23 -10.50 -39.54
N ALA A 598 14.09 -10.48 -38.53
CA ALA A 598 14.34 -11.63 -37.68
C ALA A 598 13.08 -12.01 -36.84
N TRP A 599 12.35 -11.01 -36.36
CA TRP A 599 11.07 -11.24 -35.69
C TRP A 599 10.04 -11.88 -36.65
N GLN A 600 9.94 -11.41 -37.90
CA GLN A 600 9.04 -11.95 -38.94
C GLN A 600 9.33 -13.41 -39.26
N GLU A 601 10.62 -13.78 -39.38
CA GLU A 601 11.06 -15.17 -39.59
C GLU A 601 10.54 -16.09 -38.48
N ALA A 602 10.74 -15.70 -37.21
CA ALA A 602 10.22 -16.43 -36.08
C ALA A 602 8.70 -16.49 -36.05
N ALA A 603 8.04 -15.39 -36.37
CA ALA A 603 6.57 -15.32 -36.39
C ALA A 603 5.97 -16.22 -37.48
N GLN A 604 6.64 -16.44 -38.62
CA GLN A 604 6.18 -17.35 -39.66
C GLN A 604 6.09 -18.80 -39.16
N GLU A 605 7.02 -19.24 -38.33
CA GLU A 605 6.97 -20.55 -37.70
C GLU A 605 5.79 -20.68 -36.71
N ILE A 606 5.58 -19.67 -35.89
CA ILE A 606 4.47 -19.64 -34.89
C ILE A 606 3.09 -19.62 -35.60
N ARG A 607 2.96 -18.85 -36.67
CA ARG A 607 1.69 -18.70 -37.43
C ARG A 607 1.21 -19.96 -38.15
N LYS A 608 2.05 -20.98 -38.28
CA LYS A 608 1.64 -22.29 -38.79
C LYS A 608 0.60 -23.00 -37.91
N TYR A 609 0.54 -22.64 -36.60
CA TYR A 609 -0.32 -23.22 -35.60
C TYR A 609 -1.48 -22.26 -35.30
N VAL A 610 -2.70 -22.67 -35.67
CA VAL A 610 -3.88 -21.79 -35.68
C VAL A 610 -4.16 -21.11 -34.36
N PHE A 611 -4.04 -21.80 -33.22
CA PHE A 611 -4.27 -21.23 -31.90
C PHE A 611 -3.16 -20.24 -31.51
N ALA A 612 -1.90 -20.52 -31.80
CA ALA A 612 -0.79 -19.61 -31.57
C ALA A 612 -0.87 -18.38 -32.49
N ARG A 613 -1.31 -18.57 -33.75
CA ARG A 613 -1.61 -17.48 -34.68
C ARG A 613 -2.70 -16.57 -34.13
N PHE A 614 -3.77 -17.14 -33.55
CA PHE A 614 -4.86 -16.39 -32.93
C PHE A 614 -4.38 -15.57 -31.73
N VAL A 615 -3.53 -16.15 -30.85
CA VAL A 615 -2.91 -15.43 -29.70
C VAL A 615 -2.03 -14.27 -30.18
N LEU A 616 -1.22 -14.51 -31.21
CA LEU A 616 -0.37 -13.48 -31.83
C LEU A 616 -1.23 -12.36 -32.44
N ALA A 617 -2.28 -12.73 -33.18
CA ALA A 617 -3.21 -11.75 -33.76
C ALA A 617 -3.95 -10.94 -32.70
N ALA A 618 -4.27 -11.52 -31.54
CA ALA A 618 -4.90 -10.81 -30.43
C ALA A 618 -4.01 -9.67 -29.89
N ALA A 619 -2.69 -9.81 -29.92
CA ALA A 619 -1.78 -8.73 -29.56
C ALA A 619 -1.89 -7.54 -30.51
N PHE A 620 -2.03 -7.77 -31.82
CA PHE A 620 -2.30 -6.73 -32.81
C PHE A 620 -3.74 -6.20 -32.79
N ALA A 621 -4.69 -7.01 -32.32
CA ALA A 621 -6.10 -6.63 -32.24
C ALA A 621 -6.38 -5.59 -31.15
N THR A 622 -5.55 -5.52 -30.12
CA THR A 622 -5.82 -4.66 -28.96
C THR A 622 -5.97 -3.15 -29.36
N PRO A 623 -5.10 -2.54 -30.16
CA PRO A 623 -5.32 -1.17 -30.63
C PRO A 623 -6.56 -1.03 -31.54
N LEU A 624 -7.01 -2.11 -32.20
CA LEU A 624 -8.20 -2.07 -33.05
C LEU A 624 -9.51 -2.04 -32.27
N LEU A 625 -9.53 -2.39 -30.97
CA LEU A 625 -10.75 -2.36 -30.14
C LEU A 625 -11.46 -1.00 -30.19
N ARG A 626 -10.70 0.13 -30.20
CA ARG A 626 -11.29 1.46 -30.29
C ARG A 626 -11.82 1.77 -31.70
N ILE A 627 -11.10 1.39 -32.72
CA ILE A 627 -11.49 1.56 -34.12
C ILE A 627 -12.76 0.77 -34.40
N CYS A 628 -12.79 -0.49 -34.02
CA CYS A 628 -13.92 -1.40 -34.20
C CYS A 628 -15.08 -1.14 -33.21
N LYS A 629 -14.92 -0.22 -32.26
CA LYS A 629 -15.87 0.06 -31.16
C LYS A 629 -16.25 -1.22 -30.37
N ASN A 630 -15.35 -2.20 -30.35
CA ASN A 630 -15.56 -3.45 -29.62
C ASN A 630 -15.23 -3.24 -28.13
N ARG A 631 -15.81 -4.09 -27.28
CA ARG A 631 -15.56 -4.10 -25.82
C ARG A 631 -14.25 -4.80 -25.51
N ASN A 632 -13.78 -4.64 -24.28
CA ASN A 632 -12.73 -5.51 -23.77
C ASN A 632 -13.28 -6.93 -23.62
N PHE A 633 -12.41 -7.90 -23.77
CA PHE A 633 -12.74 -9.30 -23.55
C PHE A 633 -11.51 -10.09 -23.13
N MET A 634 -11.71 -11.32 -22.70
CA MET A 634 -10.62 -12.19 -22.26
C MET A 634 -10.52 -13.40 -23.17
N ILE A 635 -9.30 -13.77 -23.53
CA ILE A 635 -8.97 -15.03 -24.21
C ILE A 635 -8.32 -15.96 -23.17
N TYR A 636 -8.86 -17.14 -22.99
CA TYR A 636 -8.38 -18.08 -22.01
C TYR A 636 -8.13 -19.47 -22.62
N PHE A 637 -6.91 -19.94 -22.49
CA PHE A 637 -6.52 -21.27 -22.96
C PHE A 637 -6.38 -22.22 -21.77
N TRP A 638 -7.06 -23.37 -21.86
CA TRP A 638 -6.93 -24.39 -20.83
C TRP A 638 -6.60 -25.76 -21.42
N GLY A 639 -6.07 -26.64 -20.58
CA GLY A 639 -5.64 -27.98 -20.97
C GLY A 639 -4.35 -28.39 -20.27
N THR A 640 -3.89 -29.61 -20.51
CA THR A 640 -2.71 -30.19 -19.84
C THR A 640 -1.46 -29.33 -19.93
N SER A 641 -0.57 -29.41 -18.92
CA SER A 641 0.71 -28.73 -18.92
C SER A 641 1.62 -29.20 -20.08
N GLY A 642 2.56 -28.35 -20.51
CA GLY A 642 3.49 -28.65 -21.61
C GLY A 642 2.94 -28.40 -23.03
N GLY A 643 1.70 -27.92 -23.18
CA GLY A 643 1.06 -27.65 -24.49
C GLY A 643 1.47 -26.35 -25.17
N GLY A 644 2.50 -25.66 -24.76
CA GLY A 644 2.99 -24.42 -25.41
C GLY A 644 2.14 -23.16 -25.18
N LYS A 645 1.11 -23.20 -24.30
CA LYS A 645 0.21 -22.06 -24.01
C LYS A 645 0.97 -20.81 -23.59
N THR A 646 1.83 -20.92 -22.60
CA THR A 646 2.67 -19.80 -22.08
C THR A 646 3.65 -19.29 -23.13
N ALA A 647 4.25 -20.20 -23.92
CA ALA A 647 5.17 -19.80 -25.00
C ALA A 647 4.44 -18.96 -26.07
N ALA A 648 3.25 -19.35 -26.49
CA ALA A 648 2.46 -18.58 -27.45
C ALA A 648 2.12 -17.18 -26.91
N GLN A 649 1.74 -17.08 -25.63
CA GLN A 649 1.46 -15.80 -24.97
C GLN A 649 2.71 -14.92 -24.81
N ARG A 650 3.86 -15.51 -24.49
CA ARG A 650 5.15 -14.79 -24.46
C ARG A 650 5.49 -14.24 -25.84
N PHE A 651 5.35 -15.06 -26.88
CA PHE A 651 5.62 -14.60 -28.25
C PHE A 651 4.67 -13.45 -28.67
N ALA A 652 3.40 -13.52 -28.33
CA ALA A 652 2.45 -12.43 -28.59
C ALA A 652 2.87 -11.10 -27.92
N LEU A 653 3.47 -11.15 -26.73
CA LEU A 653 4.00 -9.96 -26.06
C LEU A 653 5.23 -9.37 -26.77
N THR A 654 6.01 -10.19 -27.51
CA THR A 654 7.16 -9.67 -28.29
C THR A 654 6.77 -8.65 -29.36
N VAL A 655 5.50 -8.62 -29.77
CA VAL A 655 4.95 -7.57 -30.66
C VAL A 655 5.26 -6.18 -30.10
N TRP A 656 5.12 -6.00 -28.78
CA TRP A 656 5.12 -4.70 -28.12
C TRP A 656 6.38 -4.39 -27.31
N GLY A 657 7.04 -5.40 -26.76
CA GLY A 657 8.21 -5.21 -25.91
C GLY A 657 8.72 -6.49 -25.30
N ASN A 658 9.48 -6.38 -24.20
CA ASN A 658 10.09 -7.50 -23.50
C ASN A 658 9.05 -8.35 -22.78
N PRO A 659 8.84 -9.63 -23.17
CA PRO A 659 7.79 -10.49 -22.62
C PRO A 659 7.94 -10.76 -21.12
N THR A 660 9.17 -10.85 -20.62
CA THR A 660 9.44 -11.12 -19.19
C THR A 660 8.96 -9.98 -18.31
N ARG A 661 9.02 -8.73 -18.80
CA ARG A 661 8.53 -7.55 -18.05
C ARG A 661 7.03 -7.29 -18.27
N LEU A 662 6.51 -7.60 -19.45
CA LEU A 662 5.11 -7.35 -19.81
C LEU A 662 4.17 -8.42 -19.21
N MET A 663 4.58 -9.68 -19.10
CA MET A 663 3.77 -10.77 -18.55
C MET A 663 3.54 -10.57 -17.05
N LYS A 664 2.29 -10.72 -16.61
CA LYS A 664 1.89 -10.65 -15.20
C LYS A 664 1.49 -12.03 -14.68
N SER A 665 1.42 -12.18 -13.35
CA SER A 665 0.96 -13.41 -12.71
C SER A 665 -0.37 -13.19 -12.01
N PHE A 666 -1.18 -14.26 -11.89
CA PHE A 666 -2.34 -14.25 -10.99
C PHE A 666 -1.95 -14.18 -9.50
N TYR A 667 -0.67 -14.34 -9.17
CA TYR A 667 -0.16 -14.13 -7.82
C TYR A 667 -0.05 -12.64 -7.53
N GLY A 668 -1.18 -12.01 -7.28
CA GLY A 668 -1.27 -10.59 -7.03
C GLY A 668 -2.63 -10.20 -6.45
N THR A 669 -2.68 -9.03 -5.83
CA THR A 669 -3.94 -8.46 -5.35
C THR A 669 -4.81 -7.96 -6.51
N THR A 670 -6.12 -7.87 -6.30
CA THR A 670 -7.05 -7.26 -7.29
C THR A 670 -6.61 -5.84 -7.67
N ASN A 671 -6.07 -5.06 -6.71
CA ASN A 671 -5.54 -3.72 -6.98
C ASN A 671 -4.30 -3.75 -7.89
N GLY A 672 -3.41 -4.74 -7.70
CA GLY A 672 -2.25 -4.95 -8.59
C GLY A 672 -2.67 -5.28 -10.02
N LEU A 673 -3.68 -6.14 -10.19
CA LEU A 673 -4.24 -6.49 -11.51
C LEU A 673 -4.98 -5.30 -12.15
N GLU A 674 -5.67 -4.46 -11.38
CA GLU A 674 -6.28 -3.22 -11.84
C GLU A 674 -5.22 -2.23 -12.38
N ARG A 675 -4.08 -2.09 -11.67
CA ARG A 675 -2.93 -1.29 -12.14
C ARG A 675 -2.28 -1.89 -13.38
N ALA A 676 -2.10 -3.21 -13.43
CA ALA A 676 -1.59 -3.88 -14.62
C ALA A 676 -2.49 -3.67 -15.85
N ALA A 677 -3.82 -3.67 -15.67
CA ALA A 677 -4.77 -3.36 -16.74
C ALA A 677 -4.68 -1.89 -17.19
N GLU A 678 -4.54 -0.94 -16.26
CA GLU A 678 -4.31 0.49 -16.57
C GLU A 678 -3.03 0.69 -17.38
N TYR A 679 -1.95 0.00 -17.00
CA TYR A 679 -0.66 0.02 -17.71
C TYR A 679 -0.66 -0.72 -19.05
N SER A 680 -1.70 -1.53 -19.33
CA SER A 680 -1.90 -2.20 -20.60
C SER A 680 -2.98 -1.52 -21.46
N ASN A 681 -3.26 -0.22 -21.25
CA ASN A 681 -4.28 0.48 -22.03
C ASN A 681 -3.94 0.52 -23.52
N ASP A 682 -4.82 -0.03 -24.36
CA ASP A 682 -4.68 -0.23 -25.80
C ASP A 682 -3.53 -1.21 -26.19
N PHE A 683 -3.02 -1.99 -25.23
CA PHE A 683 -2.04 -3.07 -25.39
C PHE A 683 -2.55 -4.35 -24.74
N PRO A 684 -2.04 -5.54 -25.14
CA PRO A 684 -2.47 -6.79 -24.55
C PRO A 684 -2.05 -6.92 -23.09
N LEU A 685 -2.93 -7.46 -22.25
CA LEU A 685 -2.63 -7.82 -20.87
C LEU A 685 -2.53 -9.36 -20.78
N VAL A 686 -1.34 -9.88 -20.53
CA VAL A 686 -1.12 -11.31 -20.34
C VAL A 686 -0.96 -11.61 -18.85
N ILE A 687 -1.80 -12.53 -18.34
CA ILE A 687 -1.80 -12.97 -16.95
C ILE A 687 -1.58 -14.47 -16.93
N ASN A 688 -0.44 -14.92 -16.44
CA ASN A 688 -0.06 -16.34 -16.44
C ASN A 688 -0.33 -17.01 -15.09
N GLU A 689 -0.52 -18.35 -15.14
CA GLU A 689 -0.61 -19.26 -14.00
C GLU A 689 -1.83 -19.05 -13.08
N ARG A 690 -3.03 -19.40 -13.58
CA ARG A 690 -4.26 -19.43 -12.78
C ARG A 690 -4.14 -20.25 -11.49
N GLN A 691 -3.36 -21.33 -11.49
CA GLN A 691 -3.20 -22.26 -10.37
C GLN A 691 -2.62 -21.57 -9.11
N VAL A 692 -1.88 -20.47 -9.29
CA VAL A 692 -1.21 -19.71 -8.22
C VAL A 692 -2.15 -18.76 -7.50
N MET A 693 -3.40 -18.60 -7.98
CA MET A 693 -4.37 -17.72 -7.34
C MET A 693 -4.73 -18.23 -5.94
N MET A 694 -4.52 -17.39 -4.92
CA MET A 694 -4.79 -17.72 -3.51
C MET A 694 -6.22 -17.40 -3.10
N GLY A 695 -6.75 -18.11 -2.10
CA GLY A 695 -8.05 -17.87 -1.44
C GLY A 695 -9.07 -18.99 -1.62
N ASN A 696 -9.98 -19.09 -0.67
CA ASN A 696 -11.00 -20.16 -0.63
C ASN A 696 -12.13 -19.98 -1.66
N ASN A 697 -12.30 -18.78 -2.20
CA ASN A 697 -13.37 -18.45 -3.15
C ASN A 697 -12.83 -18.12 -4.56
N LYS A 698 -11.87 -18.95 -5.04
CA LYS A 698 -11.15 -18.75 -6.33
C LYS A 698 -12.08 -18.48 -7.51
N GLN A 699 -13.23 -19.15 -7.56
CA GLN A 699 -14.17 -19.04 -8.68
C GLN A 699 -14.83 -17.66 -8.75
N GLU A 700 -15.34 -17.14 -7.63
CA GLU A 700 -15.95 -15.81 -7.59
C GLU A 700 -14.93 -14.71 -7.89
N ALA A 701 -13.70 -14.87 -7.39
CA ALA A 701 -12.62 -13.94 -7.66
C ALA A 701 -12.25 -13.91 -9.15
N LEU A 702 -12.20 -15.06 -9.81
CA LEU A 702 -11.98 -15.17 -11.26
C LEU A 702 -13.12 -14.55 -12.06
N GLU A 703 -14.36 -14.84 -11.72
CA GLU A 703 -15.52 -14.24 -12.39
C GLU A 703 -15.56 -12.72 -12.21
N SER A 704 -15.28 -12.25 -10.99
CA SER A 704 -15.14 -10.81 -10.70
C SER A 704 -14.03 -10.16 -11.52
N LEU A 705 -12.89 -10.84 -11.72
CA LEU A 705 -11.79 -10.38 -12.56
C LEU A 705 -12.22 -10.25 -14.03
N VAL A 706 -12.95 -11.23 -14.59
CA VAL A 706 -13.48 -11.17 -15.96
C VAL A 706 -14.39 -9.95 -16.13
N TYR A 707 -15.30 -9.70 -15.18
CA TYR A 707 -16.17 -8.52 -15.20
C TYR A 707 -15.40 -7.22 -15.08
N MET A 708 -14.39 -7.16 -14.20
CA MET A 708 -13.55 -5.97 -14.02
C MET A 708 -12.78 -5.66 -15.32
N LEU A 709 -12.14 -6.66 -15.92
CA LEU A 709 -11.35 -6.48 -17.15
C LEU A 709 -12.22 -6.03 -18.32
N GLU A 710 -13.40 -6.68 -18.51
CA GLU A 710 -14.35 -6.30 -19.56
C GLU A 710 -14.93 -4.91 -19.34
N GLY A 711 -15.27 -4.56 -18.09
CA GLY A 711 -15.82 -3.26 -17.75
C GLY A 711 -14.89 -2.09 -18.08
N GLY A 712 -13.60 -2.31 -18.17
CA GLY A 712 -12.61 -1.30 -18.59
C GLY A 712 -12.41 -0.16 -17.61
N HIS A 713 -12.85 -0.33 -16.35
CA HIS A 713 -12.65 0.66 -15.28
C HIS A 713 -12.45 -0.03 -13.93
N GLY A 714 -11.64 0.58 -13.10
CA GLY A 714 -11.36 0.13 -11.74
C GLY A 714 -12.44 0.51 -10.74
N LYS A 715 -12.24 0.11 -9.50
CA LYS A 715 -13.13 0.48 -8.38
C LYS A 715 -13.08 1.99 -8.13
N VAL A 716 -14.23 2.60 -7.91
CA VAL A 716 -14.34 4.00 -7.49
C VAL A 716 -13.84 4.13 -6.05
N ARG A 717 -12.90 5.05 -5.82
CA ARG A 717 -12.31 5.30 -4.49
C ARG A 717 -12.47 6.77 -4.12
N ALA A 718 -12.87 7.03 -2.88
CA ALA A 718 -12.89 8.38 -2.34
C ALA A 718 -11.48 8.83 -1.92
N SER A 719 -11.22 10.14 -1.99
CA SER A 719 -10.02 10.78 -1.47
C SER A 719 -10.41 12.02 -0.67
N LYS A 720 -9.49 12.59 0.10
CA LYS A 720 -9.72 13.85 0.86
C LYS A 720 -10.15 15.03 -0.01
N SER A 721 -9.81 15.00 -1.29
CA SER A 721 -10.16 16.05 -2.28
C SER A 721 -11.37 15.69 -3.15
N GLY A 722 -12.10 14.61 -2.84
CA GLY A 722 -13.25 14.14 -3.62
C GLY A 722 -13.07 12.69 -4.12
N ILE A 723 -13.70 12.36 -5.24
CA ILE A 723 -13.54 11.03 -5.86
C ILE A 723 -12.18 10.98 -6.55
N ARG A 724 -11.36 9.97 -6.22
CA ARG A 724 -10.09 9.70 -6.90
C ARG A 724 -10.36 9.36 -8.37
N LYS A 725 -9.51 9.81 -9.28
CA LYS A 725 -9.60 9.44 -10.70
C LYS A 725 -9.58 7.92 -10.81
N THR A 726 -10.66 7.36 -11.34
CA THR A 726 -10.79 5.91 -11.53
C THR A 726 -9.87 5.46 -12.65
N ALA A 727 -9.09 4.40 -12.43
CA ALA A 727 -8.30 3.76 -13.47
C ALA A 727 -9.22 3.28 -14.60
N THR A 728 -8.78 3.47 -15.85
CA THR A 728 -9.54 3.03 -17.01
C THR A 728 -8.61 2.44 -18.05
N TRP A 729 -9.07 1.41 -18.73
CA TRP A 729 -8.29 0.70 -19.75
C TRP A 729 -9.18 0.22 -20.90
N ARG A 730 -8.52 -0.07 -22.01
CA ARG A 730 -9.05 -0.85 -23.11
C ARG A 730 -7.99 -1.90 -23.47
N THR A 731 -8.33 -3.18 -23.36
CA THR A 731 -7.37 -4.27 -23.55
C THR A 731 -8.06 -5.56 -23.96
N ILE A 732 -7.31 -6.45 -24.58
CA ILE A 732 -7.61 -7.88 -24.66
C ILE A 732 -6.74 -8.54 -23.59
N ALA A 733 -7.38 -9.12 -22.59
CA ALA A 733 -6.69 -9.91 -21.60
C ALA A 733 -6.47 -11.34 -22.14
N MET A 734 -5.28 -11.88 -21.96
CA MET A 734 -4.95 -13.25 -22.32
C MET A 734 -4.46 -14.00 -21.10
N ALA A 735 -5.01 -15.18 -20.84
CA ALA A 735 -4.57 -16.00 -19.72
C ALA A 735 -4.60 -17.48 -20.07
N SER A 736 -3.97 -18.30 -19.22
CA SER A 736 -3.94 -19.75 -19.38
C SER A 736 -4.03 -20.50 -18.06
N GLY A 737 -4.48 -21.75 -18.11
CA GLY A 737 -4.55 -22.65 -16.98
C GLY A 737 -4.66 -24.11 -17.39
N GLU A 738 -4.80 -25.00 -16.42
CA GLU A 738 -5.00 -26.44 -16.67
C GLU A 738 -6.48 -26.82 -16.71
N GLU A 739 -7.33 -26.05 -16.05
CA GLU A 739 -8.77 -26.24 -15.97
C GLU A 739 -9.52 -25.09 -16.66
N PRO A 740 -10.78 -25.30 -17.09
CA PRO A 740 -11.60 -24.23 -17.61
C PRO A 740 -11.81 -23.13 -16.58
N LEU A 741 -11.86 -21.87 -17.02
CA LEU A 741 -12.13 -20.72 -16.16
C LEU A 741 -13.61 -20.66 -15.82
N SER A 742 -14.49 -20.87 -16.81
CA SER A 742 -15.93 -20.95 -16.60
C SER A 742 -16.33 -22.36 -16.14
N LYS A 743 -17.17 -22.43 -15.11
CA LYS A 743 -17.80 -23.68 -14.67
C LYS A 743 -19.18 -23.81 -15.30
N GLU A 744 -19.77 -25.03 -15.20
CA GLU A 744 -21.18 -25.24 -15.59
C GLU A 744 -22.10 -24.25 -14.82
N SER A 745 -21.79 -23.95 -13.53
CA SER A 745 -22.56 -23.01 -12.72
C SER A 745 -22.33 -21.54 -13.03
N SER A 746 -21.31 -21.21 -13.83
CA SER A 746 -21.02 -19.81 -14.17
C SER A 746 -22.16 -19.19 -14.98
N ILE A 747 -22.55 -17.96 -14.59
CA ILE A 747 -23.62 -17.23 -15.26
C ILE A 747 -23.28 -16.89 -16.72
N GLN A 748 -24.29 -16.85 -17.57
CA GLN A 748 -24.18 -16.52 -19.00
C GLN A 748 -23.30 -15.29 -19.25
N GLY A 749 -23.39 -14.28 -18.37
CA GLY A 749 -22.61 -13.06 -18.49
C GLY A 749 -21.09 -13.24 -18.48
N VAL A 750 -20.55 -14.22 -17.75
CA VAL A 750 -19.10 -14.54 -17.76
C VAL A 750 -18.74 -15.20 -19.08
N LYS A 751 -19.53 -16.20 -19.51
CA LYS A 751 -19.26 -16.99 -20.73
C LYS A 751 -19.25 -16.13 -22.00
N THR A 752 -20.07 -15.09 -22.07
CA THR A 752 -20.14 -14.18 -23.24
C THR A 752 -18.97 -13.19 -23.32
N ARG A 753 -18.24 -12.97 -22.22
CA ARG A 753 -17.07 -12.08 -22.16
C ARG A 753 -15.75 -12.80 -22.36
N LEU A 754 -15.81 -14.11 -22.49
CA LEU A 754 -14.68 -15.02 -22.48
C LEU A 754 -14.62 -15.79 -23.81
N VAL A 755 -13.50 -15.71 -24.49
CA VAL A 755 -13.13 -16.63 -25.58
C VAL A 755 -12.34 -17.75 -24.94
N GLU A 756 -13.02 -18.79 -24.49
CA GLU A 756 -12.45 -19.90 -23.75
C GLU A 756 -12.21 -21.09 -24.66
N LEU A 757 -10.96 -21.54 -24.77
CA LEU A 757 -10.52 -22.54 -25.74
C LEU A 757 -9.83 -23.70 -25.02
N ASN A 758 -10.29 -24.89 -25.28
CA ASN A 758 -9.65 -26.13 -24.85
C ASN A 758 -8.68 -26.60 -25.93
N THR A 759 -7.40 -26.33 -25.75
CA THR A 759 -6.40 -26.57 -26.78
C THR A 759 -5.19 -27.32 -26.26
N TYR A 760 -4.82 -28.40 -26.97
CA TYR A 760 -3.58 -29.11 -26.72
C TYR A 760 -3.16 -29.89 -27.98
N PRO A 761 -1.90 -29.69 -28.44
CA PRO A 761 -0.98 -28.60 -28.09
C PRO A 761 -1.32 -27.28 -28.80
N VAL A 762 -1.03 -26.14 -28.18
CA VAL A 762 -1.06 -24.81 -28.83
C VAL A 762 0.18 -24.63 -29.71
N LEU A 763 1.34 -25.06 -29.19
CA LEU A 763 2.61 -25.15 -29.90
C LEU A 763 3.29 -26.48 -29.59
N PRO A 764 3.94 -27.13 -30.58
CA PRO A 764 4.85 -28.23 -30.31
C PRO A 764 6.02 -27.81 -29.42
N GLU A 765 6.60 -28.75 -28.67
CA GLU A 765 7.69 -28.51 -27.73
C GLU A 765 8.91 -27.83 -28.37
N GLU A 766 9.28 -28.25 -29.58
CA GLU A 766 10.41 -27.63 -30.30
C GLU A 766 10.15 -26.16 -30.66
N THR A 767 8.94 -25.84 -31.14
CA THR A 767 8.56 -24.45 -31.44
C THR A 767 8.42 -23.62 -30.16
N ALA A 768 7.91 -24.21 -29.08
CA ALA A 768 7.85 -23.54 -27.78
C ALA A 768 9.26 -23.20 -27.23
N LYS A 769 10.23 -24.10 -27.39
CA LYS A 769 11.63 -23.83 -27.04
C LYS A 769 12.23 -22.70 -27.87
N LEU A 770 11.92 -22.64 -29.16
CA LEU A 770 12.36 -21.56 -30.05
C LEU A 770 11.89 -20.19 -29.50
N VAL A 771 10.66 -20.08 -29.01
CA VAL A 771 10.13 -18.84 -28.42
C VAL A 771 11.02 -18.34 -27.28
N TYR A 772 11.37 -19.22 -26.33
CA TYR A 772 12.20 -18.85 -25.18
C TYR A 772 13.65 -18.50 -25.56
N THR A 773 14.08 -18.87 -26.75
CA THR A 773 15.42 -18.49 -27.24
C THR A 773 15.42 -17.08 -27.84
N ILE A 774 14.33 -16.70 -28.50
CA ILE A 774 14.29 -15.49 -29.32
C ILE A 774 13.53 -14.32 -28.67
N ASP A 775 12.68 -14.58 -27.68
CA ASP A 775 11.80 -13.56 -27.12
C ASP A 775 12.55 -12.41 -26.39
N GLU A 776 13.74 -12.67 -25.88
CA GLU A 776 14.60 -11.66 -25.29
C GLU A 776 15.37 -10.83 -26.32
N GLU A 777 15.70 -11.45 -27.48
CA GLU A 777 16.51 -10.85 -28.54
C GLU A 777 15.69 -10.14 -29.62
N GLN A 778 14.42 -10.57 -29.82
CA GLN A 778 13.57 -10.08 -30.92
C GLN A 778 12.22 -9.63 -30.38
N HIS A 779 12.11 -8.37 -29.98
CA HIS A 779 10.84 -7.83 -29.46
C HIS A 779 10.66 -6.33 -29.74
N GLY A 780 9.41 -5.88 -29.71
CA GLY A 780 8.99 -4.49 -29.78
C GLY A 780 9.08 -3.84 -31.18
N THR A 781 9.55 -4.53 -32.19
CA THR A 781 9.69 -4.02 -33.55
C THR A 781 8.38 -4.10 -34.36
N ALA A 782 7.68 -5.23 -34.27
CA ALA A 782 6.49 -5.51 -35.07
C ALA A 782 5.29 -4.59 -34.74
N GLY A 783 5.03 -4.35 -33.46
CA GLY A 783 3.96 -3.45 -33.01
C GLY A 783 4.15 -2.02 -33.49
N ARG A 784 5.41 -1.55 -33.51
CA ARG A 784 5.73 -0.21 -34.04
C ARG A 784 5.46 -0.12 -35.54
N ALA A 785 5.93 -1.09 -36.30
CA ALA A 785 5.66 -1.16 -37.76
C ALA A 785 4.16 -1.26 -38.05
N PHE A 786 3.43 -2.04 -37.29
CA PHE A 786 1.98 -2.17 -37.41
C PHE A 786 1.25 -0.84 -37.13
N ILE A 787 1.59 -0.15 -36.04
CA ILE A 787 0.97 1.15 -35.70
C ILE A 787 1.34 2.23 -36.74
N GLU A 788 2.57 2.25 -37.21
CA GLU A 788 3.01 3.21 -38.24
C GLU A 788 2.16 3.05 -39.52
N ARG A 789 1.92 1.80 -39.94
CA ARG A 789 1.06 1.53 -41.10
C ARG A 789 -0.42 1.82 -40.80
N LEU A 790 -0.91 1.48 -39.60
CA LEU A 790 -2.28 1.73 -39.21
C LEU A 790 -2.62 3.23 -39.18
N LEU A 791 -1.70 4.08 -38.73
CA LEU A 791 -1.90 5.52 -38.68
C LEU A 791 -2.01 6.18 -40.10
N GLN A 792 -1.56 5.52 -41.16
CA GLN A 792 -1.75 6.00 -42.55
C GLN A 792 -3.23 6.01 -42.92
N ASP A 793 -4.03 5.11 -42.36
CA ASP A 793 -5.46 5.00 -42.62
C ASP A 793 -6.33 5.91 -41.72
N ALA A 794 -5.72 6.65 -40.79
CA ALA A 794 -6.43 7.58 -39.91
C ALA A 794 -7.16 8.72 -40.63
N GLY A 795 -6.70 9.09 -41.82
CA GLY A 795 -7.33 10.13 -42.69
C GLY A 795 -8.69 9.70 -43.26
N THR A 796 -8.90 8.40 -43.42
CA THR A 796 -10.15 7.76 -43.91
C THR A 796 -11.04 7.27 -42.78
N GLU A 797 -10.71 7.62 -41.53
CA GLU A 797 -11.39 7.12 -40.33
C GLU A 797 -11.46 5.57 -40.29
N TYR A 798 -10.43 4.90 -40.85
CA TYR A 798 -10.31 3.45 -40.92
C TYR A 798 -11.46 2.75 -41.69
N ALA A 799 -12.07 3.42 -42.67
CA ALA A 799 -13.27 2.94 -43.35
C ALA A 799 -13.09 1.57 -44.01
N GLU A 800 -11.93 1.31 -44.64
CA GLU A 800 -11.63 0.02 -45.27
C GLU A 800 -11.52 -1.12 -44.25
N ILE A 801 -10.88 -0.85 -43.11
CA ILE A 801 -10.74 -1.82 -42.00
C ILE A 801 -12.12 -2.16 -41.42
N LEU A 802 -12.96 -1.14 -41.23
CA LEU A 802 -14.33 -1.34 -40.72
C LEU A 802 -15.22 -2.10 -41.74
N ALA A 803 -15.10 -1.80 -43.04
CA ALA A 803 -15.83 -2.51 -44.07
C ALA A 803 -15.40 -3.99 -44.15
N ALA A 804 -14.09 -4.27 -44.13
CA ALA A 804 -13.58 -5.64 -44.14
C ALA A 804 -14.04 -6.41 -42.90
N ARG A 805 -14.03 -5.80 -41.73
CA ARG A 805 -14.56 -6.42 -40.51
C ARG A 805 -16.05 -6.71 -40.61
N GLN A 806 -16.83 -5.79 -41.15
CA GLN A 806 -18.28 -5.99 -41.32
C GLN A 806 -18.58 -7.17 -42.24
N ALA A 807 -17.88 -7.27 -43.36
CA ALA A 807 -18.01 -8.40 -44.28
C ALA A 807 -17.64 -9.74 -43.59
N LEU A 808 -16.59 -9.74 -42.75
CA LEU A 808 -16.19 -10.92 -42.00
C LEU A 808 -17.26 -11.32 -40.96
N ILE A 809 -17.84 -10.34 -40.23
CA ILE A 809 -18.94 -10.59 -39.29
C ILE A 809 -20.15 -11.21 -40.00
N GLU A 810 -20.53 -10.68 -41.16
CA GLU A 810 -21.67 -11.19 -41.92
C GLU A 810 -21.43 -12.63 -42.37
N ARG A 811 -20.22 -12.96 -42.85
CA ARG A 811 -19.83 -14.32 -43.19
C ARG A 811 -19.83 -15.25 -42.00
N LEU A 812 -19.21 -14.88 -40.88
CA LEU A 812 -19.21 -15.71 -39.66
C LEU A 812 -20.60 -15.89 -39.08
N ARG A 813 -21.47 -14.90 -39.15
CA ARG A 813 -22.86 -14.99 -38.71
C ARG A 813 -23.67 -15.97 -39.60
N ALA A 814 -23.40 -15.99 -40.89
CA ALA A 814 -24.05 -16.91 -41.80
C ALA A 814 -23.59 -18.35 -41.58
N ASP A 815 -22.31 -18.55 -41.33
CA ASP A 815 -21.73 -19.89 -41.21
C ASP A 815 -21.87 -20.44 -39.76
N TYR A 816 -22.04 -19.57 -38.76
CA TYR A 816 -22.18 -19.92 -37.34
C TYR A 816 -23.41 -19.26 -36.67
N PRO A 817 -24.63 -19.50 -37.18
CA PRO A 817 -25.86 -18.83 -36.73
C PRO A 817 -26.23 -19.16 -35.28
N GLU A 818 -25.78 -20.29 -34.76
CA GLU A 818 -26.03 -20.75 -33.40
C GLU A 818 -25.10 -20.12 -32.34
N HIS A 819 -24.08 -19.35 -32.76
CA HIS A 819 -23.13 -18.78 -31.85
C HIS A 819 -23.59 -17.41 -31.32
N PHE A 820 -22.96 -16.99 -30.21
CA PHE A 820 -23.32 -15.78 -29.53
C PHE A 820 -22.67 -14.55 -30.21
N GLU A 821 -23.44 -13.48 -30.44
CA GLU A 821 -22.96 -12.27 -31.12
C GLU A 821 -21.64 -11.70 -30.52
N PRO A 822 -21.46 -11.62 -29.17
CA PRO A 822 -20.19 -11.18 -28.60
C PRO A 822 -18.99 -12.05 -29.02
N HIS A 823 -19.17 -13.36 -29.22
CA HIS A 823 -18.09 -14.22 -29.67
C HIS A 823 -17.71 -13.88 -31.13
N ILE A 824 -18.72 -13.67 -32.00
CA ILE A 824 -18.50 -13.25 -33.40
C ILE A 824 -17.78 -11.92 -33.46
N ASP A 825 -18.20 -10.93 -32.64
CA ASP A 825 -17.55 -9.62 -32.53
C ASP A 825 -16.10 -9.70 -32.06
N ASN A 826 -15.83 -10.51 -31.03
CA ASN A 826 -14.50 -10.68 -30.47
C ASN A 826 -13.55 -11.37 -31.45
N VAL A 827 -13.99 -12.51 -32.02
CA VAL A 827 -13.21 -13.31 -32.97
C VAL A 827 -12.97 -12.50 -34.25
N SER A 828 -13.97 -11.77 -34.76
CA SER A 828 -13.79 -10.91 -35.96
C SER A 828 -12.78 -9.83 -35.76
N THR A 829 -12.70 -9.24 -34.56
CA THR A 829 -11.71 -8.19 -34.24
C THR A 829 -10.29 -8.76 -34.28
N VAL A 830 -10.08 -9.97 -33.73
CA VAL A 830 -8.78 -10.66 -33.79
C VAL A 830 -8.43 -11.06 -35.21
N ALA A 831 -9.40 -11.56 -35.97
CA ALA A 831 -9.18 -11.99 -37.35
C ALA A 831 -8.84 -10.81 -38.30
N ILE A 832 -9.46 -9.65 -38.11
CA ILE A 832 -9.07 -8.44 -38.88
C ILE A 832 -7.64 -8.03 -38.55
N ALA A 833 -7.23 -8.14 -37.29
CA ALA A 833 -5.83 -7.84 -36.92
C ALA A 833 -4.85 -8.82 -37.58
N ASP A 834 -5.20 -10.10 -37.66
CA ASP A 834 -4.42 -11.10 -38.39
C ASP A 834 -4.33 -10.79 -39.87
N MET A 835 -5.45 -10.43 -40.51
CA MET A 835 -5.49 -10.00 -41.91
C MET A 835 -4.54 -8.83 -42.18
N LEU A 836 -4.64 -7.78 -41.36
CA LEU A 836 -3.79 -6.61 -41.49
C LEU A 836 -2.31 -6.92 -41.26
N ALA A 837 -1.99 -7.72 -40.24
CA ALA A 837 -0.62 -8.15 -39.98
C ALA A 837 -0.09 -9.01 -41.13
N SER A 838 -0.91 -9.93 -41.71
CA SER A 838 -0.57 -10.73 -42.87
C SER A 838 -0.19 -9.87 -44.09
N MET A 839 -0.98 -8.84 -44.36
CA MET A 839 -0.70 -7.92 -45.49
C MET A 839 0.51 -7.03 -45.19
N TRP A 840 0.56 -6.42 -44.02
CA TRP A 840 1.52 -5.34 -43.75
C TRP A 840 2.89 -5.83 -43.31
N LEU A 841 2.94 -6.94 -42.59
CA LEU A 841 4.19 -7.45 -42.04
C LEU A 841 4.70 -8.69 -42.79
N PHE A 842 3.80 -9.49 -43.38
CA PHE A 842 4.20 -10.73 -44.05
C PHE A 842 4.05 -10.65 -45.58
N GLY A 843 3.54 -9.55 -46.14
CA GLY A 843 3.47 -9.35 -47.58
C GLY A 843 2.50 -10.26 -48.30
N GLU A 844 1.49 -10.81 -47.59
CA GLU A 844 0.43 -11.61 -48.22
C GLU A 844 -0.48 -10.71 -49.06
N THR A 845 -1.05 -11.28 -50.15
CA THR A 845 -2.06 -10.53 -50.94
C THR A 845 -3.34 -10.33 -50.13
N PRO A 846 -4.14 -9.27 -50.37
CA PRO A 846 -5.38 -9.02 -49.65
C PRO A 846 -6.32 -10.22 -49.61
N GLU A 847 -6.46 -10.95 -50.73
CA GLU A 847 -7.31 -12.12 -50.84
C GLU A 847 -6.82 -13.28 -50.00
N ALA A 848 -5.49 -13.54 -50.01
CA ALA A 848 -4.88 -14.60 -49.21
C ALA A 848 -4.97 -14.27 -47.70
N ALA A 849 -4.71 -13.03 -47.32
CA ALA A 849 -4.80 -12.57 -45.97
C ALA A 849 -6.25 -12.63 -45.43
N GLN A 850 -7.23 -12.20 -46.22
CA GLN A 850 -8.64 -12.28 -45.84
C GLN A 850 -9.11 -13.71 -45.68
N GLN A 851 -8.75 -14.62 -46.60
CA GLN A 851 -9.12 -16.05 -46.51
C GLN A 851 -8.42 -16.70 -45.30
N GLY A 852 -7.12 -16.46 -45.09
CA GLY A 852 -6.39 -16.99 -43.95
C GLY A 852 -6.92 -16.53 -42.59
N ALA A 853 -7.35 -15.27 -42.51
CA ALA A 853 -7.98 -14.71 -41.29
C ALA A 853 -9.36 -15.35 -41.01
N TYR A 854 -10.16 -15.57 -42.10
CA TYR A 854 -11.44 -16.29 -41.99
C TYR A 854 -11.23 -17.74 -41.56
N ASP A 855 -10.28 -18.47 -42.18
CA ASP A 855 -10.00 -19.87 -41.82
C ASP A 855 -9.58 -20.02 -40.35
N MET A 856 -8.74 -19.12 -39.88
CA MET A 856 -8.40 -19.06 -38.45
C MET A 856 -9.64 -18.80 -37.59
N ALA A 857 -10.45 -17.77 -37.93
CA ALA A 857 -11.66 -17.44 -37.21
C ALA A 857 -12.66 -18.61 -37.18
N ALA A 858 -12.83 -19.33 -38.29
CA ALA A 858 -13.69 -20.49 -38.40
C ALA A 858 -13.29 -21.63 -37.44
N VAL A 859 -11.99 -21.90 -37.31
CA VAL A 859 -11.48 -22.89 -36.33
C VAL A 859 -11.79 -22.45 -34.91
N ILE A 860 -11.57 -21.18 -34.60
CA ILE A 860 -11.85 -20.65 -33.24
C ILE A 860 -13.34 -20.68 -32.93
N MET A 861 -14.21 -20.29 -33.88
CA MET A 861 -15.67 -20.34 -33.70
C MET A 861 -16.19 -21.76 -33.47
N ALA A 862 -15.60 -22.75 -34.15
CA ALA A 862 -15.99 -24.15 -33.97
C ALA A 862 -15.68 -24.71 -32.55
N GLU A 863 -14.70 -24.14 -31.86
CA GLU A 863 -14.34 -24.50 -30.47
C GLU A 863 -15.18 -23.76 -29.42
N LEU A 864 -15.86 -22.67 -29.80
CA LEU A 864 -16.67 -21.90 -28.87
C LEU A 864 -18.06 -22.46 -28.67
N PRO A 865 -18.63 -22.37 -27.47
CA PRO A 865 -19.95 -22.87 -27.19
C PRO A 865 -21.04 -22.09 -27.95
N THR A 866 -22.09 -22.79 -28.34
CA THR A 866 -23.29 -22.26 -29.01
C THR A 866 -24.16 -21.45 -28.02
N ARG A 867 -25.14 -20.71 -28.56
CA ARG A 867 -26.12 -19.96 -27.73
C ARG A 867 -26.89 -20.93 -26.81
N ARG A 868 -27.20 -22.12 -27.32
CA ARG A 868 -27.91 -23.12 -26.53
C ARG A 868 -27.09 -23.61 -25.34
N GLU A 869 -25.79 -23.85 -25.50
CA GLU A 869 -24.89 -24.30 -24.44
C GLU A 869 -24.57 -23.23 -23.41
N ILE A 870 -24.62 -21.95 -23.78
CA ILE A 870 -24.41 -20.81 -22.86
C ILE A 870 -25.69 -20.44 -22.11
N SER A 871 -26.88 -20.74 -22.66
CA SER A 871 -28.16 -20.25 -22.12
C SER A 871 -28.42 -20.76 -20.70
N ASP A 872 -28.47 -19.85 -19.77
CA ASP A 872 -28.85 -20.13 -18.37
C ASP A 872 -30.30 -20.67 -18.32
N THR A 873 -31.17 -20.23 -19.23
CA THR A 873 -32.56 -20.67 -19.32
C THR A 873 -32.65 -22.13 -19.75
N GLN A 874 -31.86 -22.52 -20.75
CA GLN A 874 -31.75 -23.91 -21.19
C GLN A 874 -31.20 -24.82 -20.07
N ARG A 875 -30.13 -24.40 -19.43
CA ARG A 875 -29.50 -25.13 -18.29
C ARG A 875 -30.47 -25.30 -17.12
N ALA A 876 -31.19 -24.21 -16.78
CA ALA A 876 -32.20 -24.25 -15.72
C ALA A 876 -33.35 -25.23 -16.11
N TRP A 877 -33.69 -25.32 -17.40
CA TRP A 877 -34.67 -26.27 -17.89
C TRP A 877 -34.17 -27.70 -17.81
N GLU A 878 -32.98 -27.99 -18.30
CA GLU A 878 -32.33 -29.34 -18.22
C GLU A 878 -32.20 -29.78 -16.75
N PHE A 879 -31.89 -28.86 -15.85
CA PHE A 879 -31.93 -29.14 -14.40
C PHE A 879 -33.33 -29.56 -13.94
N ILE A 880 -34.41 -28.88 -14.40
CA ILE A 880 -35.79 -29.21 -14.01
C ILE A 880 -36.16 -30.61 -14.56
N GLU A 881 -35.76 -30.94 -15.78
CA GLU A 881 -36.00 -32.28 -16.36
C GLU A 881 -35.30 -33.36 -15.54
N ALA A 882 -34.03 -33.14 -15.20
CA ALA A 882 -33.27 -34.05 -14.34
C ALA A 882 -33.85 -34.15 -12.94
N TRP A 883 -34.30 -33.01 -12.37
CA TRP A 883 -34.95 -32.97 -11.07
C TRP A 883 -36.29 -33.74 -11.07
N LEU A 884 -37.11 -33.56 -12.08
CA LEU A 884 -38.36 -34.31 -12.25
C LEU A 884 -38.09 -35.81 -12.36
N ALA A 885 -37.12 -36.22 -13.20
CA ALA A 885 -36.72 -37.62 -13.36
C ALA A 885 -36.21 -38.25 -12.05
N SER A 886 -35.43 -37.48 -11.26
CA SER A 886 -34.88 -37.98 -9.99
C SER A 886 -35.90 -38.00 -8.85
N ASN A 887 -36.97 -37.20 -8.94
CA ASN A 887 -37.98 -37.05 -7.90
C ASN A 887 -39.35 -37.55 -8.28
N TRP A 888 -39.47 -38.35 -9.33
CA TRP A 888 -40.74 -38.85 -9.82
C TRP A 888 -41.63 -39.55 -8.76
N GLN A 889 -41.01 -40.16 -7.76
CA GLN A 889 -41.69 -40.84 -6.64
C GLN A 889 -42.44 -39.89 -5.68
N HIS A 890 -42.13 -38.61 -5.74
CA HIS A 890 -42.80 -37.55 -4.95
C HIS A 890 -44.04 -36.96 -5.66
N PHE A 891 -44.44 -37.53 -6.80
CA PHE A 891 -45.61 -37.11 -7.55
C PHE A 891 -46.69 -38.20 -7.47
N SER A 892 -47.90 -37.83 -6.99
CA SER A 892 -49.05 -38.74 -7.00
C SER A 892 -49.67 -38.83 -8.39
N ASN A 893 -50.09 -40.04 -8.81
CA ASN A 893 -50.86 -40.24 -10.04
C ASN A 893 -52.35 -40.31 -9.70
N ASP A 894 -53.15 -39.52 -10.40
CA ASP A 894 -54.60 -39.44 -10.23
C ASP A 894 -55.39 -40.60 -10.93
N ILE A 895 -54.69 -41.46 -11.65
CA ILE A 895 -55.30 -42.66 -12.28
C ILE A 895 -55.14 -43.81 -11.29
N GLY A 896 -56.23 -44.10 -10.58
CA GLY A 896 -56.30 -45.19 -9.59
C GLY A 896 -55.76 -46.49 -10.13
N TYR A 897 -54.76 -47.01 -9.50
CA TYR A 897 -54.48 -48.37 -9.11
C TYR A 897 -53.22 -48.44 -8.29
N GLU A 898 -53.38 -49.02 -7.11
CA GLU A 898 -52.37 -49.48 -6.15
C GLU A 898 -51.61 -48.44 -5.35
N SER A 899 -51.86 -48.46 -4.06
CA SER A 899 -51.14 -47.77 -3.00
C SER A 899 -49.66 -48.22 -2.94
N ARG A 900 -48.78 -47.53 -3.72
CA ARG A 900 -47.38 -47.47 -3.43
C ARG A 900 -47.17 -46.46 -2.31
N ALA A 901 -46.36 -46.78 -1.34
CA ALA A 901 -46.04 -45.91 -0.24
C ALA A 901 -45.64 -44.53 -0.80
N LYS A 902 -46.45 -43.50 -0.55
CA LYS A 902 -46.16 -42.11 -0.94
C LYS A 902 -44.93 -41.66 -0.17
N LEU A 903 -43.92 -41.26 -0.87
CA LEU A 903 -42.79 -40.56 -0.21
C LEU A 903 -43.24 -39.18 0.24
N SER A 904 -43.01 -38.90 1.49
CA SER A 904 -43.27 -37.55 2.06
C SER A 904 -41.96 -36.75 2.05
N PRO A 905 -41.96 -35.46 1.64
CA PRO A 905 -43.11 -34.66 1.23
C PRO A 905 -43.54 -34.92 -0.23
N GLU A 906 -44.83 -34.71 -0.53
CA GLU A 906 -45.36 -34.73 -1.90
C GLU A 906 -45.01 -33.42 -2.61
N TYR A 907 -44.32 -33.46 -3.78
CA TYR A 907 -43.93 -32.29 -4.55
C TYR A 907 -44.99 -31.82 -5.54
N GLY A 908 -45.93 -32.65 -5.86
CA GLY A 908 -47.01 -32.37 -6.77
C GLY A 908 -47.75 -33.63 -7.20
N PHE A 909 -48.54 -33.54 -8.29
CA PHE A 909 -49.30 -34.67 -8.83
C PHE A 909 -49.29 -34.66 -10.36
N ILE A 910 -49.46 -35.82 -10.98
CA ILE A 910 -49.54 -35.98 -12.42
C ILE A 910 -51.03 -36.11 -12.80
N ARG A 911 -51.52 -35.25 -13.69
CA ARG A 911 -52.91 -35.28 -14.19
C ARG A 911 -53.00 -34.62 -15.56
N ASP A 912 -53.86 -35.15 -16.42
CA ASP A 912 -54.18 -34.66 -17.77
C ASP A 912 -52.94 -34.40 -18.64
N GLY A 913 -51.89 -35.24 -18.51
CA GLY A 913 -50.65 -35.11 -19.24
C GLY A 913 -49.69 -34.04 -18.75
N TYR A 914 -49.89 -33.55 -17.52
CA TYR A 914 -49.03 -32.51 -16.87
C TYR A 914 -48.48 -32.97 -15.54
N TYR A 915 -47.24 -32.56 -15.27
CA TYR A 915 -46.73 -32.44 -13.91
C TYR A 915 -47.32 -31.18 -13.29
N ASN A 916 -48.07 -31.29 -12.22
CA ASN A 916 -48.65 -30.21 -11.46
C ASN A 916 -47.84 -30.02 -10.19
N ILE A 917 -46.85 -29.12 -10.22
CA ILE A 917 -45.82 -28.98 -9.18
C ILE A 917 -46.26 -27.89 -8.22
N TYR A 918 -46.15 -28.15 -6.90
CA TYR A 918 -46.34 -27.09 -5.89
C TYR A 918 -45.19 -26.08 -5.98
N PRO A 919 -45.49 -24.76 -6.16
CA PRO A 919 -44.48 -23.74 -6.49
C PRO A 919 -43.30 -23.67 -5.52
N MET A 920 -43.54 -23.98 -4.23
CA MET A 920 -42.52 -23.96 -3.22
C MET A 920 -41.37 -24.93 -3.43
N TYR A 921 -41.68 -26.15 -3.91
CA TYR A 921 -40.65 -27.16 -4.16
C TYR A 921 -39.84 -26.88 -5.41
N LEU A 922 -40.49 -26.41 -6.49
CA LEU A 922 -39.80 -26.05 -7.72
C LEU A 922 -38.89 -24.82 -7.50
N ARG A 923 -39.35 -23.83 -6.71
CA ARG A 923 -38.53 -22.69 -6.36
C ARG A 923 -37.34 -23.10 -5.51
N ALA A 924 -37.54 -23.90 -4.46
CA ALA A 924 -36.47 -24.39 -3.63
C ALA A 924 -35.44 -25.21 -4.43
N ALA A 925 -35.87 -26.00 -5.41
CA ALA A 925 -34.95 -26.71 -6.27
C ALA A 925 -34.10 -25.77 -7.13
N LEU A 926 -34.69 -24.76 -7.77
CA LEU A 926 -34.00 -23.80 -8.61
C LEU A 926 -33.05 -22.91 -7.77
N ASP A 927 -33.57 -22.34 -6.69
CA ASP A 927 -32.78 -21.43 -5.84
C ASP A 927 -31.60 -22.18 -5.16
N GLY A 928 -31.77 -23.47 -4.84
CA GLY A 928 -30.72 -24.33 -4.28
C GLY A 928 -29.55 -24.62 -5.22
N THR A 929 -29.72 -24.37 -6.51
CA THR A 929 -28.65 -24.51 -7.53
C THR A 929 -28.11 -23.15 -8.02
N GLY A 930 -28.52 -22.03 -7.40
CA GLY A 930 -28.14 -20.70 -7.79
C GLY A 930 -28.93 -20.08 -8.94
N PHE A 931 -29.96 -20.79 -9.45
CA PHE A 931 -30.88 -20.22 -10.45
C PHE A 931 -31.95 -19.35 -9.76
N ALA A 932 -32.08 -18.10 -10.17
CA ALA A 932 -33.12 -17.21 -9.67
C ALA A 932 -34.51 -17.65 -10.12
N SER A 933 -35.23 -18.42 -9.30
CA SER A 933 -36.51 -19.09 -9.64
C SER A 933 -37.52 -18.16 -10.28
N ASN A 934 -37.70 -16.93 -9.80
CA ASN A 934 -38.65 -15.98 -10.36
C ASN A 934 -38.31 -15.52 -11.79
N LYS A 935 -37.00 -15.39 -12.13
CA LYS A 935 -36.52 -15.07 -13.48
C LYS A 935 -36.85 -16.20 -14.44
N PHE A 936 -36.43 -17.41 -14.11
CA PHE A 936 -36.54 -18.57 -15.02
C PHE A 936 -37.98 -19.02 -15.16
N LEU A 937 -38.80 -19.06 -14.13
CA LEU A 937 -40.22 -19.35 -14.26
C LEU A 937 -40.96 -18.38 -15.19
N LYS A 938 -40.53 -17.11 -15.24
CA LYS A 938 -41.06 -16.14 -16.19
C LYS A 938 -40.60 -16.47 -17.61
N GLU A 939 -39.33 -16.74 -17.83
CA GLU A 939 -38.76 -17.11 -19.13
C GLU A 939 -39.37 -18.42 -19.67
N PHE A 940 -39.55 -19.44 -18.84
CA PHE A 940 -40.24 -20.68 -19.20
C PHE A 940 -41.70 -20.44 -19.58
N ALA A 941 -42.40 -19.52 -18.92
CA ALA A 941 -43.77 -19.18 -19.28
C ALA A 941 -43.85 -18.40 -20.60
N GLU A 942 -42.88 -17.51 -20.85
CA GLU A 942 -42.76 -16.76 -22.12
C GLU A 942 -42.38 -17.68 -23.29
N GLY A 943 -41.50 -18.65 -23.05
CA GLY A 943 -41.10 -19.68 -24.00
C GLY A 943 -42.13 -20.84 -24.23
N GLY A 944 -43.21 -20.82 -23.44
CA GLY A 944 -44.28 -21.85 -23.56
C GLY A 944 -43.93 -23.21 -22.93
N LEU A 945 -42.82 -23.33 -22.21
CA LEU A 945 -42.39 -24.58 -21.54
C LEU A 945 -43.24 -24.90 -20.32
N ILE A 946 -43.80 -23.90 -19.68
CA ILE A 946 -44.77 -24.04 -18.58
C ILE A 946 -46.10 -23.35 -18.96
N CYS A 947 -47.20 -23.88 -18.45
CA CYS A 947 -48.50 -23.26 -18.66
C CYS A 947 -48.64 -21.95 -17.87
N SER A 948 -48.93 -20.83 -18.58
CA SER A 948 -49.17 -19.53 -17.96
C SER A 948 -50.66 -19.13 -18.06
N SER A 949 -51.16 -18.44 -17.07
CA SER A 949 -52.55 -17.88 -17.11
C SER A 949 -52.47 -16.36 -17.37
N PRO A 950 -53.23 -15.78 -18.31
CA PRO A 950 -53.31 -14.35 -18.52
C PRO A 950 -54.09 -13.71 -17.36
N GLU A 951 -53.51 -12.69 -16.74
CA GLU A 951 -54.17 -11.86 -15.74
C GLU A 951 -53.89 -10.38 -16.04
N LYS A 952 -54.91 -9.55 -16.34
CA LYS A 952 -54.91 -8.10 -16.55
C LYS A 952 -53.54 -7.43 -16.51
N ASP A 953 -52.70 -7.53 -17.49
CA ASP A 953 -51.32 -6.99 -17.61
C ASP A 953 -50.13 -7.83 -17.06
N LYS A 954 -50.33 -8.98 -16.42
CA LYS A 954 -49.24 -9.85 -15.97
C LYS A 954 -49.55 -11.31 -16.27
N ARG A 955 -48.57 -12.03 -16.82
CA ARG A 955 -48.66 -13.51 -16.93
C ARG A 955 -48.28 -14.12 -15.59
N ARG A 956 -49.14 -14.95 -15.00
CA ARG A 956 -48.77 -15.79 -13.85
C ARG A 956 -48.23 -17.12 -14.32
N PHE A 957 -47.11 -17.54 -13.76
CA PHE A 957 -46.49 -18.87 -14.03
C PHE A 957 -47.14 -19.98 -13.22
N THR A 958 -48.24 -19.72 -12.54
CA THR A 958 -49.02 -20.73 -11.81
C THR A 958 -50.41 -20.79 -12.35
N LYS A 959 -50.95 -21.96 -12.45
CA LYS A 959 -52.32 -22.26 -12.86
C LYS A 959 -53.10 -22.71 -11.64
N ARG A 960 -54.38 -22.30 -11.57
CA ARG A 960 -55.28 -22.72 -10.50
C ARG A 960 -55.99 -24.00 -10.93
N VAL A 961 -55.76 -25.09 -10.22
CA VAL A 961 -56.33 -26.40 -10.48
C VAL A 961 -57.13 -26.89 -9.26
N SER A 962 -58.16 -27.75 -9.50
CA SER A 962 -58.90 -28.38 -8.40
C SER A 962 -58.25 -29.73 -8.10
N TYR A 963 -57.83 -29.95 -6.86
CA TYR A 963 -57.23 -31.18 -6.41
C TYR A 963 -57.83 -31.59 -5.05
N ASN A 964 -58.34 -32.79 -4.93
CA ASN A 964 -59.04 -33.27 -3.71
C ASN A 964 -60.07 -32.29 -3.18
N GLY A 965 -60.91 -31.68 -4.06
CA GLY A 965 -61.93 -30.73 -3.70
C GLY A 965 -61.42 -29.33 -3.33
N THR A 966 -60.13 -29.09 -3.26
CA THR A 966 -59.50 -27.82 -2.94
C THR A 966 -58.91 -27.17 -4.20
N LYS A 967 -59.06 -25.84 -4.33
CA LYS A 967 -58.45 -25.08 -5.43
C LYS A 967 -57.04 -24.66 -5.00
N ILE A 968 -56.02 -25.18 -5.69
CA ILE A 968 -54.62 -24.92 -5.41
C ILE A 968 -53.91 -24.27 -6.61
N HIS A 969 -52.79 -23.58 -6.39
CA HIS A 969 -51.95 -23.05 -7.44
C HIS A 969 -50.78 -23.98 -7.66
N VAL A 970 -50.54 -24.34 -8.92
CA VAL A 970 -49.44 -25.23 -9.34
C VAL A 970 -48.69 -24.65 -10.53
N VAL A 971 -47.43 -25.01 -10.71
CA VAL A 971 -46.71 -24.85 -11.95
C VAL A 971 -46.98 -26.10 -12.77
N GLN A 972 -47.49 -25.90 -13.99
CA GLN A 972 -47.84 -27.02 -14.90
C GLN A 972 -46.74 -27.17 -15.96
N ILE A 973 -46.12 -28.35 -16.03
CA ILE A 973 -45.15 -28.75 -17.03
C ILE A 973 -45.77 -29.91 -17.83
N PRO A 974 -45.89 -29.85 -19.18
CA PRO A 974 -46.38 -30.94 -19.98
C PRO A 974 -45.48 -32.17 -19.88
N GLN A 975 -46.07 -33.39 -19.82
CA GLN A 975 -45.32 -34.64 -19.96
C GLN A 975 -44.90 -34.86 -21.43
N GLY A 976 -43.62 -35.27 -21.64
CA GLY A 976 -43.13 -35.59 -22.99
C GLY A 976 -42.67 -34.37 -23.81
N MET A 977 -42.46 -33.23 -23.19
CA MET A 977 -41.74 -32.12 -23.84
C MET A 977 -40.24 -32.45 -23.88
N GLU A 978 -39.83 -33.16 -24.90
CA GLU A 978 -38.41 -33.14 -25.32
C GLU A 978 -38.09 -31.80 -25.94
N ALA A 979 -37.09 -31.16 -25.44
CA ALA A 979 -36.48 -29.87 -25.82
C ALA A 979 -37.01 -29.17 -27.08
N LEU A 980 -37.80 -28.14 -26.90
CA LEU A 980 -38.25 -27.16 -27.90
C LEU A 980 -37.55 -25.78 -27.69
N LEU A 981 -36.31 -25.75 -27.21
CA LEU A 981 -35.52 -24.54 -27.12
C LEU A 981 -34.36 -24.57 -28.09
#